data_e80ec774871ae4efdf84cadc2d0db47e
#
_entry.id   e80ec774871ae4efdf84cadc2d0db47e
#
_cell.length_a   1.000
_cell.length_b   1.000
_cell.length_c   1.000
_cell.angle_alpha   90.00
_cell.angle_beta   90.00
_cell.angle_gamma   90.00
#
_symmetry.space_group_name_H-M   'P 1'
#
loop_
_entity.id
_entity.type
_entity.pdbx_description
1 polymer ?
#
loop_
_entity_poly.entity_id
_entity_poly.type
_entity_poly.pdbx_seq_one_letter_code
_entity_poly.pdbx_strand_id
1 'polypeptide(L)'
;MKKNTTNKFLIGSWVSFYPFDIDSYEYQLDQMREAGLNFNIFPAQFGGGMQDAETWQNVEAQYEARDMYYCMNGGLDEDMRKEGIQYAKGKTRCIGYHLIDEPGGAALPRVGEFCRAYREADPKRYPFVNLFPSYVGGAVMEGDYYQYCSRFVKEAGEENIEYLSHDYYPFHQNGTALGIFGDMEVIRRVAFENGRMRTHGFPQSTAWMGTRMPNIDEMRWNVYAYVAYGFKALSWFNLVCPGRSDTEGECFRESVIYRDGTIKDKQLFKDFGKLNNEIHVLGDTLMKLDTVHAYHTKDGIAGVELLPADWMITPVGDENFVISHMVSKKGDETYVMLFNKSWEQPVTASFRVSTYSGIEALSYVSPFNGNEYPVTVSDGIFTETFRPGEGKLYRLSGLVTRRVLPIQRNPARLNLEIPEAAELVGLDVTFSADTDMKASTLQITTNKRFPEEKTLYIAFDHDPTDGAGQTDTVFPRNGKVRFDPYMGKHIRFTVHDEASWYNFGYAEIRVRYAGEPELEIETVKGEEQTVIYENVDYTALNESMAAFEALDEADYTPDTWRAAKNFYDAAVDMLGGTFPQNAVTVGAWKLQDSIKELTPAPKTVKKAKTLKVDKGIVAAAVATLVGSAVGMTAGILKALRNRKK
;
A
#
# COMPACT_ATOMS: atom_id res chain seq x y z
N MET A 1 15.78 -18.06 -3.53
CA MET A 1 15.17 -18.92 -2.47
C MET A 1 13.65 -18.86 -2.62
N LYS A 2 12.89 -19.96 -2.49
CA LYS A 2 11.43 -19.90 -2.51
C LYS A 2 10.96 -19.15 -1.27
N LYS A 3 10.40 -17.95 -1.46
CA LYS A 3 9.69 -17.22 -0.41
C LYS A 3 8.49 -18.07 0.02
N ASN A 4 8.28 -18.28 1.29
CA ASN A 4 7.18 -19.10 1.80
C ASN A 4 5.90 -18.24 1.93
N THR A 5 5.63 -17.46 0.89
CA THR A 5 4.46 -16.58 0.84
C THR A 5 3.28 -17.34 0.32
N THR A 6 2.14 -17.15 0.96
CA THR A 6 0.88 -17.67 0.43
C THR A 6 0.53 -16.96 -0.88
N ASN A 7 -0.01 -17.71 -1.84
CA ASN A 7 -0.57 -17.13 -3.06
C ASN A 7 -2.04 -16.72 -2.89
N LYS A 8 -2.58 -16.83 -1.68
CA LYS A 8 -3.94 -16.39 -1.36
C LYS A 8 -3.96 -14.88 -1.17
N PHE A 9 -5.05 -14.27 -1.56
CA PHE A 9 -5.35 -12.90 -1.17
C PHE A 9 -5.62 -12.89 0.34
N LEU A 10 -4.86 -12.08 1.09
CA LEU A 10 -5.00 -12.01 2.54
C LEU A 10 -6.03 -10.94 2.92
N ILE A 11 -7.01 -11.33 3.72
CA ILE A 11 -7.95 -10.40 4.34
C ILE A 11 -7.92 -10.68 5.84
N GLY A 12 -7.52 -9.69 6.61
CA GLY A 12 -7.28 -9.84 8.03
C GLY A 12 -7.86 -8.74 8.88
N SER A 13 -7.41 -8.72 10.14
CA SER A 13 -7.64 -7.66 11.10
C SER A 13 -6.30 -7.26 11.73
N TRP A 14 -6.19 -5.99 12.17
CA TRP A 14 -5.01 -5.50 12.87
C TRP A 14 -4.77 -6.25 14.17
N VAL A 15 -5.79 -6.32 15.03
CA VAL A 15 -5.71 -7.05 16.29
C VAL A 15 -6.80 -8.11 16.38
N SER A 16 -6.55 -9.10 17.24
CA SER A 16 -7.52 -10.12 17.64
C SER A 16 -8.56 -9.57 18.60
N PHE A 17 -9.36 -10.46 19.14
CA PHE A 17 -10.32 -10.15 20.17
C PHE A 17 -9.67 -9.68 21.47
N TYR A 18 -10.36 -8.83 22.18
CA TYR A 18 -9.88 -8.27 23.43
C TYR A 18 -10.99 -8.34 24.51
N PRO A 19 -10.65 -8.66 25.75
CA PRO A 19 -9.37 -9.23 26.20
C PRO A 19 -9.12 -10.59 25.56
N PHE A 20 -7.86 -10.98 25.40
CA PHE A 20 -7.52 -12.30 24.94
C PHE A 20 -7.91 -13.32 26.01
N ASP A 21 -9.01 -14.03 25.77
CA ASP A 21 -9.52 -15.10 26.61
C ASP A 21 -9.35 -16.41 25.84
N ILE A 22 -8.45 -17.25 26.32
CA ILE A 22 -8.10 -18.50 25.65
C ILE A 22 -9.30 -19.46 25.59
N ASP A 23 -10.18 -19.42 26.57
CA ASP A 23 -11.37 -20.28 26.62
C ASP A 23 -12.43 -19.88 25.58
N SER A 24 -12.43 -18.61 25.15
CA SER A 24 -13.29 -18.09 24.08
C SER A 24 -12.61 -17.98 22.71
N TYR A 25 -11.33 -18.29 22.63
CA TYR A 25 -10.49 -18.01 21.45
C TYR A 25 -10.95 -18.76 20.20
N GLU A 26 -11.39 -20.02 20.34
CA GLU A 26 -11.92 -20.79 19.22
C GLU A 26 -13.17 -20.13 18.64
N TYR A 27 -14.10 -19.73 19.48
CA TYR A 27 -15.31 -19.03 19.05
C TYR A 27 -14.99 -17.71 18.35
N GLN A 28 -14.03 -16.96 18.85
CA GLN A 28 -13.60 -15.69 18.26
C GLN A 28 -12.99 -15.90 16.86
N LEU A 29 -12.14 -16.92 16.68
CA LEU A 29 -11.61 -17.27 15.38
C LEU A 29 -12.67 -17.77 14.41
N ASP A 30 -13.69 -18.48 14.90
CA ASP A 30 -14.83 -18.88 14.07
C ASP A 30 -15.62 -17.66 13.59
N GLN A 31 -15.83 -16.65 14.43
CA GLN A 31 -16.41 -15.37 14.02
C GLN A 31 -15.54 -14.66 12.94
N MET A 32 -14.22 -14.67 13.10
CA MET A 32 -13.32 -14.12 12.07
C MET A 32 -13.48 -14.85 10.74
N ARG A 33 -13.55 -16.19 10.76
CA ARG A 33 -13.78 -17.00 9.56
C ARG A 33 -15.15 -16.73 8.92
N GLU A 34 -16.20 -16.62 9.72
CA GLU A 34 -17.54 -16.26 9.27
C GLU A 34 -17.57 -14.85 8.65
N ALA A 35 -16.80 -13.92 9.21
CA ALA A 35 -16.56 -12.59 8.64
C ALA A 35 -15.69 -12.59 7.38
N GLY A 36 -15.26 -13.76 6.89
CA GLY A 36 -14.45 -13.90 5.67
C GLY A 36 -12.97 -13.57 5.85
N LEU A 37 -12.44 -13.56 7.07
CA LEU A 37 -11.02 -13.29 7.32
C LEU A 37 -10.21 -14.60 7.26
N ASN A 38 -9.00 -14.50 6.71
CA ASN A 38 -8.03 -15.60 6.65
C ASN A 38 -6.65 -15.22 7.19
N PHE A 39 -6.53 -14.03 7.80
CA PHE A 39 -5.25 -13.49 8.26
C PHE A 39 -5.42 -12.65 9.53
N ASN A 40 -4.36 -12.55 10.34
CA ASN A 40 -4.32 -11.64 11.48
C ASN A 40 -2.88 -11.17 11.76
N ILE A 41 -2.70 -9.89 12.08
CA ILE A 41 -1.38 -9.34 12.37
C ILE A 41 -0.98 -9.60 13.83
N PHE A 42 -1.92 -9.46 14.78
CA PHE A 42 -1.67 -9.71 16.21
C PHE A 42 -2.60 -10.78 16.75
N PRO A 43 -2.34 -12.07 16.51
CA PRO A 43 -3.25 -13.15 16.89
C PRO A 43 -3.29 -13.44 18.40
N ALA A 44 -2.25 -13.08 19.14
CA ALA A 44 -2.09 -13.46 20.55
C ALA A 44 -1.63 -12.31 21.43
N GLN A 45 -1.85 -11.05 20.98
CA GLN A 45 -1.32 -9.94 21.74
C GLN A 45 -2.39 -9.04 22.34
N PHE A 46 -2.35 -8.96 23.66
CA PHE A 46 -2.81 -7.77 24.38
C PHE A 46 -1.84 -7.51 25.54
N GLY A 47 -1.15 -6.36 25.48
CA GLY A 47 -0.35 -5.91 26.60
C GLY A 47 1.16 -5.95 26.42
N GLY A 48 1.66 -6.02 25.20
CA GLY A 48 3.01 -5.56 24.89
C GLY A 48 4.17 -6.50 25.21
N GLY A 49 3.97 -7.80 25.18
CA GLY A 49 5.06 -8.76 25.35
C GLY A 49 5.00 -9.91 24.35
N MET A 50 6.12 -10.59 24.15
CA MET A 50 6.14 -11.89 23.50
C MET A 50 5.39 -12.89 24.39
N GLN A 51 4.50 -13.66 23.78
CA GLN A 51 3.83 -14.76 24.46
C GLN A 51 4.79 -15.95 24.60
N ASP A 52 4.49 -16.84 25.53
CA ASP A 52 5.29 -18.05 25.74
C ASP A 52 5.13 -19.08 24.59
N ALA A 53 6.00 -20.10 24.60
CA ALA A 53 6.03 -21.12 23.56
C ALA A 53 4.74 -21.95 23.50
N GLU A 54 4.05 -22.17 24.64
CA GLU A 54 2.79 -22.92 24.72
C GLU A 54 1.66 -22.13 24.06
N THR A 55 1.56 -20.82 24.35
CA THR A 55 0.62 -19.90 23.70
C THR A 55 0.79 -19.92 22.19
N TRP A 56 2.04 -19.80 21.69
CA TRP A 56 2.30 -19.83 20.24
C TRP A 56 2.02 -21.19 19.60
N GLN A 57 2.18 -22.28 20.34
CA GLN A 57 1.81 -23.61 19.86
C GLN A 57 0.28 -23.76 19.73
N ASN A 58 -0.48 -23.24 20.69
CA ASN A 58 -1.94 -23.23 20.63
C ASN A 58 -2.44 -22.34 19.48
N VAL A 59 -1.89 -21.11 19.33
CA VAL A 59 -2.21 -20.22 18.21
C VAL A 59 -2.02 -20.94 16.87
N GLU A 60 -0.86 -21.60 16.65
CA GLU A 60 -0.60 -22.33 15.40
C GLU A 60 -1.67 -23.38 15.13
N ALA A 61 -2.00 -24.20 16.14
CA ALA A 61 -2.99 -25.26 16.00
C ALA A 61 -4.38 -24.71 15.63
N GLN A 62 -4.81 -23.62 16.27
CA GLN A 62 -6.09 -22.95 16.02
C GLN A 62 -6.16 -22.34 14.62
N TYR A 63 -5.07 -21.70 14.15
CA TYR A 63 -5.00 -21.12 12.81
C TYR A 63 -4.89 -22.20 11.73
N GLU A 64 -4.17 -23.30 12.01
CA GLU A 64 -4.11 -24.45 11.09
C GLU A 64 -5.49 -25.11 10.91
N ALA A 65 -6.23 -25.33 11.99
CA ALA A 65 -7.57 -25.91 11.94
C ALA A 65 -8.57 -25.09 11.11
N ARG A 66 -8.35 -23.79 10.96
CA ARG A 66 -9.23 -22.86 10.21
C ARG A 66 -8.68 -22.39 8.88
N ASP A 67 -7.54 -22.92 8.44
CA ASP A 67 -6.83 -22.47 7.22
C ASP A 67 -6.57 -20.96 7.21
N MET A 68 -6.16 -20.42 8.34
CA MET A 68 -5.81 -19.00 8.54
C MET A 68 -4.30 -18.82 8.68
N TYR A 69 -3.85 -17.59 8.47
CA TYR A 69 -2.45 -17.18 8.59
C TYR A 69 -2.30 -16.06 9.62
N TYR A 70 -1.10 -15.87 10.13
CA TYR A 70 -0.81 -14.78 11.06
C TYR A 70 0.62 -14.26 10.93
N CYS A 71 0.83 -13.00 11.36
CA CYS A 71 2.14 -12.47 11.69
C CYS A 71 2.36 -12.55 13.20
N MET A 72 3.51 -13.06 13.60
CA MET A 72 3.94 -13.07 14.99
C MET A 72 4.44 -11.68 15.38
N ASN A 73 4.39 -11.35 16.67
CA ASN A 73 5.10 -10.19 17.17
C ASN A 73 6.60 -10.34 16.92
N GLY A 74 7.17 -9.29 16.40
CA GLY A 74 8.59 -9.12 16.21
C GLY A 74 9.10 -7.98 17.09
N GLY A 75 9.78 -7.05 16.50
CA GLY A 75 10.29 -5.84 17.14
C GLY A 75 11.65 -5.47 16.59
N LEU A 76 12.13 -4.32 17.01
CA LEU A 76 13.45 -3.79 16.67
C LEU A 76 14.47 -4.05 17.80
N ASP A 77 14.43 -5.28 18.35
CA ASP A 77 15.28 -5.75 19.42
C ASP A 77 15.84 -7.14 19.11
N GLU A 78 17.13 -7.36 19.38
CA GLU A 78 17.84 -8.60 19.05
C GLU A 78 17.33 -9.82 19.82
N ASP A 79 16.96 -9.66 21.07
CA ASP A 79 16.51 -10.79 21.90
C ASP A 79 15.07 -11.16 21.49
N MET A 80 14.18 -10.18 21.27
CA MET A 80 12.85 -10.40 20.70
C MET A 80 12.93 -11.10 19.33
N ARG A 81 13.88 -10.68 18.48
CA ARG A 81 14.09 -11.30 17.17
C ARG A 81 14.46 -12.78 17.28
N LYS A 82 15.46 -13.10 18.11
CA LYS A 82 15.91 -14.48 18.33
C LYS A 82 14.80 -15.36 18.90
N GLU A 83 14.10 -14.85 19.89
CA GLU A 83 12.98 -15.55 20.54
C GLU A 83 11.81 -15.79 19.58
N GLY A 84 11.39 -14.75 18.83
CA GLY A 84 10.33 -14.85 17.83
C GLY A 84 10.66 -15.88 16.74
N ILE A 85 11.89 -15.88 16.23
CA ILE A 85 12.34 -16.86 15.23
C ILE A 85 12.34 -18.27 15.82
N GLN A 86 12.75 -18.44 17.07
CA GLN A 86 12.71 -19.75 17.75
C GLN A 86 11.27 -20.24 17.89
N TYR A 87 10.33 -19.39 18.29
CA TYR A 87 8.91 -19.76 18.42
C TYR A 87 8.24 -20.04 17.08
N ALA A 88 8.63 -19.34 16.02
CA ALA A 88 8.11 -19.56 14.67
C ALA A 88 8.62 -20.86 14.03
N LYS A 89 9.67 -21.46 14.57
CA LYS A 89 10.27 -22.67 14.01
C LYS A 89 9.27 -23.84 13.95
N GLY A 90 9.09 -24.39 12.75
CA GLY A 90 8.15 -25.49 12.50
C GLY A 90 6.69 -25.06 12.30
N LYS A 91 6.36 -23.79 12.52
CA LYS A 91 4.99 -23.27 12.31
C LYS A 91 4.75 -22.95 10.85
N THR A 92 3.62 -23.41 10.31
CA THR A 92 3.27 -23.28 8.88
C THR A 92 2.30 -22.12 8.61
N ARG A 93 1.58 -21.67 9.63
CA ARG A 93 0.60 -20.60 9.55
C ARG A 93 1.19 -19.24 9.92
N CYS A 94 2.31 -19.22 10.62
CA CYS A 94 3.09 -18.01 10.82
C CYS A 94 3.81 -17.65 9.52
N ILE A 95 3.44 -16.54 8.89
CA ILE A 95 3.99 -16.11 7.60
C ILE A 95 4.92 -14.89 7.71
N GLY A 96 4.91 -14.20 8.84
CA GLY A 96 5.73 -13.00 9.04
C GLY A 96 5.89 -12.60 10.50
N TYR A 97 6.66 -11.53 10.69
CA TYR A 97 6.92 -10.89 11.96
C TYR A 97 6.54 -9.41 11.86
N HIS A 98 5.63 -8.92 12.68
CA HIS A 98 5.36 -7.50 12.77
C HIS A 98 6.50 -6.82 13.55
N LEU A 99 7.20 -5.88 12.94
CA LEU A 99 8.37 -5.23 13.53
C LEU A 99 8.02 -3.91 14.23
N ILE A 100 7.32 -3.05 13.54
CA ILE A 100 6.97 -1.72 14.01
C ILE A 100 5.78 -1.19 13.21
N ASP A 101 4.99 -0.35 13.86
CA ASP A 101 3.91 0.41 13.28
C ASP A 101 4.36 1.87 13.10
N GLU A 102 4.11 2.43 11.94
CA GLU A 102 4.29 3.84 11.59
C GLU A 102 5.65 4.44 11.99
N PRO A 103 6.80 3.91 11.50
CA PRO A 103 8.10 4.48 11.80
C PRO A 103 8.30 5.83 11.11
N GLY A 104 8.76 6.85 11.82
CA GLY A 104 9.20 8.10 11.21
C GLY A 104 10.42 7.92 10.31
N GLY A 105 10.70 8.87 9.41
CA GLY A 105 11.82 8.83 8.46
C GLY A 105 13.17 8.59 9.13
N ALA A 106 13.43 9.19 10.28
CA ALA A 106 14.65 9.00 11.06
C ALA A 106 14.88 7.55 11.53
N ALA A 107 13.80 6.77 11.70
CA ALA A 107 13.89 5.37 12.15
C ALA A 107 14.14 4.39 10.99
N LEU A 108 13.90 4.77 9.73
CA LEU A 108 13.94 3.86 8.58
C LEU A 108 15.27 3.11 8.42
N PRO A 109 16.46 3.70 8.63
CA PRO A 109 17.72 2.94 8.54
C PRO A 109 17.77 1.75 9.51
N ARG A 110 17.34 1.95 10.77
CA ARG A 110 17.26 0.90 11.78
C ARG A 110 16.19 -0.14 11.43
N VAL A 111 15.03 0.30 10.98
CA VAL A 111 13.95 -0.59 10.54
C VAL A 111 14.44 -1.48 9.40
N GLY A 112 15.12 -0.90 8.41
CA GLY A 112 15.69 -1.64 7.29
C GLY A 112 16.74 -2.66 7.72
N GLU A 113 17.61 -2.33 8.68
CA GLU A 113 18.58 -3.25 9.27
C GLU A 113 17.86 -4.48 9.86
N PHE A 114 16.81 -4.27 10.65
CA PHE A 114 16.03 -5.37 11.23
C PHE A 114 15.26 -6.18 10.16
N CYS A 115 14.72 -5.55 9.13
CA CYS A 115 14.12 -6.27 8.00
C CYS A 115 15.10 -7.27 7.37
N ARG A 116 16.33 -6.82 7.08
CA ARG A 116 17.39 -7.69 6.56
C ARG A 116 17.76 -8.79 7.54
N ALA A 117 17.95 -8.45 8.83
CA ALA A 117 18.34 -9.41 9.86
C ALA A 117 17.28 -10.50 10.11
N TYR A 118 15.99 -10.16 10.11
CA TYR A 118 14.91 -11.15 10.18
C TYR A 118 14.91 -12.06 8.95
N ARG A 119 15.08 -11.50 7.76
CA ARG A 119 15.05 -12.26 6.52
C ARG A 119 16.26 -13.17 6.33
N GLU A 120 17.42 -12.74 6.79
CA GLU A 120 18.63 -13.56 6.81
C GLU A 120 18.48 -14.76 7.77
N ALA A 121 17.94 -14.52 8.96
CA ALA A 121 17.80 -15.55 10.00
C ALA A 121 16.62 -16.50 9.72
N ASP A 122 15.54 -16.01 9.12
CA ASP A 122 14.38 -16.82 8.70
C ASP A 122 13.89 -16.44 7.29
N PRO A 123 14.48 -17.01 6.23
CA PRO A 123 14.12 -16.73 4.85
C PRO A 123 12.68 -17.12 4.46
N LYS A 124 12.00 -17.88 5.31
CA LYS A 124 10.62 -18.34 5.03
C LYS A 124 9.56 -17.33 5.39
N ARG A 125 9.84 -16.42 6.32
CA ARG A 125 8.90 -15.44 6.85
C ARG A 125 9.36 -14.04 6.51
N TYR A 126 8.42 -13.14 6.32
CA TYR A 126 8.74 -11.75 5.97
C TYR A 126 8.61 -10.82 7.19
N PRO A 127 9.47 -9.82 7.30
CA PRO A 127 9.24 -8.70 8.20
C PRO A 127 8.05 -7.87 7.69
N PHE A 128 7.16 -7.50 8.59
CA PHE A 128 6.02 -6.65 8.30
C PHE A 128 6.18 -5.30 9.01
N VAL A 129 6.09 -4.24 8.25
CA VAL A 129 6.14 -2.85 8.72
C VAL A 129 4.97 -2.13 8.09
N ASN A 130 4.16 -1.44 8.89
CA ASN A 130 3.15 -0.53 8.38
C ASN A 130 3.71 0.88 8.35
N LEU A 131 3.59 1.57 7.21
CA LEU A 131 4.10 2.92 7.02
C LEU A 131 3.03 3.96 7.34
N PHE A 132 3.47 5.15 7.76
CA PHE A 132 2.59 6.29 7.93
C PHE A 132 1.83 6.65 6.66
N PRO A 133 0.62 7.19 6.78
CA PRO A 133 -0.05 7.92 5.70
C PRO A 133 0.58 9.31 5.50
N SER A 134 0.36 9.89 4.30
CA SER A 134 0.99 11.18 3.91
C SER A 134 0.64 12.36 4.81
N TYR A 135 -0.53 12.32 5.46
CA TYR A 135 -1.02 13.45 6.28
C TYR A 135 -0.22 13.69 7.57
N VAL A 136 0.68 12.79 7.97
CA VAL A 136 1.56 13.06 9.11
C VAL A 136 2.60 14.16 8.83
N GLY A 137 2.79 14.50 7.57
CA GLY A 137 3.63 15.61 7.13
C GLY A 137 5.09 15.27 6.87
N GLY A 138 5.71 16.08 6.03
CA GLY A 138 7.08 15.87 5.56
C GLY A 138 8.14 15.95 6.65
N ALA A 139 7.89 16.66 7.75
CA ALA A 139 8.81 16.72 8.88
C ALA A 139 8.99 15.35 9.56
N VAL A 140 7.89 14.61 9.79
CA VAL A 140 7.95 13.26 10.38
C VAL A 140 8.56 12.24 9.41
N MET A 141 8.23 12.36 8.12
CA MET A 141 8.73 11.47 7.07
C MET A 141 10.17 11.77 6.64
N GLU A 142 10.70 12.96 6.95
CA GLU A 142 11.98 13.51 6.45
C GLU A 142 12.02 13.58 4.91
N GLY A 143 10.91 14.00 4.29
CA GLY A 143 10.73 14.13 2.85
C GLY A 143 9.27 14.10 2.43
N ASP A 144 9.01 14.07 1.14
CA ASP A 144 7.66 13.81 0.63
C ASP A 144 7.27 12.32 0.80
N TYR A 145 6.00 12.00 0.54
CA TYR A 145 5.49 10.64 0.77
C TYR A 145 6.15 9.60 -0.15
N TYR A 146 6.43 9.96 -1.40
CA TYR A 146 7.14 9.06 -2.31
C TYR A 146 8.57 8.79 -1.86
N GLN A 147 9.29 9.84 -1.44
CA GLN A 147 10.65 9.71 -0.90
C GLN A 147 10.68 8.86 0.37
N TYR A 148 9.71 9.02 1.28
CA TYR A 148 9.58 8.23 2.49
C TYR A 148 9.38 6.74 2.18
N CYS A 149 8.42 6.40 1.33
CA CYS A 149 8.14 5.01 0.94
C CYS A 149 9.31 4.39 0.18
N SER A 150 9.90 5.10 -0.78
CA SER A 150 11.06 4.63 -1.56
C SER A 150 12.29 4.43 -0.67
N ARG A 151 12.50 5.32 0.31
CA ARG A 151 13.59 5.19 1.28
C ARG A 151 13.41 3.95 2.15
N PHE A 152 12.20 3.64 2.62
CA PHE A 152 11.95 2.40 3.35
C PHE A 152 12.34 1.17 2.52
N VAL A 153 11.88 1.10 1.26
CA VAL A 153 12.23 -0.02 0.36
C VAL A 153 13.74 -0.12 0.17
N LYS A 154 14.42 1.00 -0.05
CA LYS A 154 15.87 1.05 -0.20
C LYS A 154 16.61 0.58 1.05
N GLU A 155 16.20 1.02 2.24
CA GLU A 155 16.83 0.65 3.51
C GLU A 155 16.58 -0.83 3.87
N ALA A 156 15.40 -1.34 3.60
CA ALA A 156 15.07 -2.74 3.86
C ALA A 156 15.65 -3.71 2.82
N GLY A 157 15.79 -3.26 1.57
CA GLY A 157 16.04 -4.10 0.39
C GLY A 157 14.74 -4.78 -0.08
N GLU A 158 14.38 -4.58 -1.34
CA GLU A 158 13.11 -5.07 -1.91
C GLU A 158 12.94 -6.59 -1.77
N GLU A 159 14.05 -7.34 -1.82
CA GLU A 159 14.06 -8.79 -1.67
C GLU A 159 13.73 -9.28 -0.25
N ASN A 160 13.82 -8.41 0.75
CA ASN A 160 13.61 -8.74 2.16
C ASN A 160 12.20 -8.48 2.64
N ILE A 161 11.44 -7.61 1.97
CA ILE A 161 10.05 -7.30 2.29
C ILE A 161 9.11 -7.96 1.29
N GLU A 162 7.93 -8.37 1.75
CA GLU A 162 6.91 -9.01 0.91
C GLU A 162 5.81 -8.04 0.53
N TYR A 163 5.43 -7.18 1.48
CA TYR A 163 4.36 -6.21 1.33
C TYR A 163 4.86 -4.81 1.67
N LEU A 164 4.62 -3.86 0.77
CA LEU A 164 4.66 -2.45 1.10
C LEU A 164 3.29 -2.09 1.69
N SER A 165 3.26 -1.78 2.98
CA SER A 165 2.02 -1.56 3.74
C SER A 165 1.90 -0.13 4.20
N HIS A 166 0.68 0.39 4.13
CA HIS A 166 0.29 1.66 4.73
C HIS A 166 -1.15 1.62 5.22
N ASP A 167 -1.51 2.55 6.07
CA ASP A 167 -2.88 2.79 6.47
C ASP A 167 -3.37 4.19 6.10
N TYR A 168 -4.67 4.29 5.87
CA TYR A 168 -5.36 5.55 5.68
C TYR A 168 -6.85 5.37 5.95
N TYR A 169 -7.42 6.20 6.83
CA TYR A 169 -8.80 6.05 7.29
C TYR A 169 -9.66 7.22 6.80
N PRO A 170 -10.44 7.03 5.73
CA PRO A 170 -11.09 8.14 5.03
C PRO A 170 -12.37 8.66 5.68
N PHE A 171 -13.07 7.87 6.51
CA PHE A 171 -14.41 8.22 6.99
C PHE A 171 -14.38 8.96 8.31
N HIS A 172 -14.55 10.29 8.24
CA HIS A 172 -14.57 11.19 9.38
C HIS A 172 -15.98 11.67 9.69
N GLN A 173 -16.20 12.18 10.91
CA GLN A 173 -17.48 12.79 11.30
C GLN A 173 -17.85 13.98 10.41
N ASN A 174 -16.86 14.71 9.90
CA ASN A 174 -17.01 15.93 9.14
C ASN A 174 -16.80 15.74 7.62
N GLY A 175 -16.79 14.52 7.12
CA GLY A 175 -16.62 14.24 5.70
C GLY A 175 -15.79 13.00 5.38
N THR A 176 -15.38 12.89 4.12
CA THR A 176 -14.55 11.79 3.63
C THR A 176 -13.25 12.32 3.05
N ALA A 177 -12.12 11.79 3.52
CA ALA A 177 -10.80 12.23 3.08
C ALA A 177 -10.37 11.48 1.81
N LEU A 178 -10.48 12.13 0.65
CA LEU A 178 -10.13 11.54 -0.65
C LEU A 178 -8.61 11.50 -0.91
N GLY A 179 -7.78 12.10 -0.05
CA GLY A 179 -6.32 11.99 -0.10
C GLY A 179 -5.78 10.55 -0.07
N ILE A 180 -6.58 9.60 0.41
CA ILE A 180 -6.28 8.16 0.35
C ILE A 180 -5.88 7.70 -1.07
N PHE A 181 -6.46 8.28 -2.12
CA PHE A 181 -6.12 7.94 -3.51
C PHE A 181 -4.70 8.36 -3.88
N GLY A 182 -4.26 9.53 -3.43
CA GLY A 182 -2.89 9.99 -3.62
C GLY A 182 -1.88 9.08 -2.93
N ASP A 183 -2.18 8.65 -1.70
CA ASP A 183 -1.34 7.72 -0.95
C ASP A 183 -1.28 6.35 -1.63
N MET A 184 -2.43 5.80 -2.04
CA MET A 184 -2.48 4.52 -2.76
C MET A 184 -1.71 4.59 -4.09
N GLU A 185 -1.73 5.74 -4.79
CA GLU A 185 -0.95 5.92 -6.01
C GLU A 185 0.56 5.86 -5.73
N VAL A 186 1.02 6.51 -4.68
CA VAL A 186 2.43 6.45 -4.27
C VAL A 186 2.83 5.02 -3.90
N ILE A 187 2.04 4.33 -3.07
CA ILE A 187 2.30 2.94 -2.65
C ILE A 187 2.33 2.00 -3.87
N ARG A 188 1.33 2.10 -4.76
CA ARG A 188 1.27 1.31 -6.00
C ARG A 188 2.52 1.52 -6.85
N ARG A 189 2.88 2.79 -7.06
CA ARG A 189 4.00 3.19 -7.90
C ARG A 189 5.32 2.71 -7.31
N VAL A 190 5.62 2.99 -6.05
CA VAL A 190 6.84 2.54 -5.39
C VAL A 190 6.95 1.01 -5.42
N ALA A 191 5.86 0.28 -5.14
CA ALA A 191 5.86 -1.17 -5.18
C ALA A 191 6.08 -1.73 -6.59
N PHE A 192 5.50 -1.09 -7.61
CA PHE A 192 5.66 -1.51 -9.00
C PHE A 192 7.08 -1.28 -9.52
N GLU A 193 7.65 -0.13 -9.21
CA GLU A 193 9.00 0.28 -9.61
C GLU A 193 10.10 -0.52 -8.91
N ASN A 194 9.83 -1.04 -7.70
CA ASN A 194 10.77 -1.81 -6.90
C ASN A 194 10.39 -3.30 -6.85
N GLY A 195 10.73 -4.03 -7.92
CA GLY A 195 10.55 -5.47 -8.00
C GLY A 195 9.10 -5.96 -8.09
N ARG A 196 8.13 -5.06 -8.33
CA ARG A 196 6.69 -5.37 -8.41
C ARG A 196 6.22 -6.10 -7.13
N MET A 197 6.62 -5.56 -5.99
CA MET A 197 6.26 -6.12 -4.69
C MET A 197 4.77 -6.01 -4.44
N ARG A 198 4.27 -6.81 -3.53
CA ARG A 198 2.87 -6.75 -3.12
C ARG A 198 2.62 -5.54 -2.25
N THR A 199 1.39 -5.06 -2.25
CA THR A 199 0.94 -3.96 -1.40
C THR A 199 -0.12 -4.44 -0.42
N HIS A 200 -0.15 -3.84 0.76
CA HIS A 200 -1.09 -4.12 1.83
C HIS A 200 -1.69 -2.83 2.35
N GLY A 201 -2.98 -2.82 2.64
CA GLY A 201 -3.70 -1.65 3.13
C GLY A 201 -4.64 -1.95 4.27
N PHE A 202 -5.05 -0.89 4.97
CA PHE A 202 -5.96 -0.99 6.11
C PHE A 202 -7.31 -0.31 5.81
N PRO A 203 -8.32 -1.06 5.32
CA PRO A 203 -9.66 -0.51 5.23
C PRO A 203 -10.25 -0.24 6.62
N GLN A 204 -11.07 0.81 6.71
CA GLN A 204 -11.69 1.27 7.94
C GLN A 204 -12.95 0.47 8.27
N SER A 205 -13.04 -0.04 9.50
CA SER A 205 -14.25 -0.68 10.07
C SER A 205 -14.46 -0.35 11.55
N THR A 206 -13.87 0.76 11.99
CA THR A 206 -13.90 1.21 13.38
C THR A 206 -14.13 2.72 13.44
N ALA A 207 -14.80 3.19 14.47
CA ALA A 207 -14.90 4.59 14.82
C ALA A 207 -14.01 4.94 16.01
N TRP A 208 -13.09 5.89 15.81
CA TRP A 208 -12.23 6.43 16.88
C TRP A 208 -11.80 7.88 16.55
N MET A 209 -11.41 8.65 17.53
CA MET A 209 -10.74 9.95 17.40
C MET A 209 -11.28 10.86 16.28
N GLY A 210 -12.58 11.08 16.17
CA GLY A 210 -13.15 11.95 15.12
C GLY A 210 -13.46 11.22 13.80
N THR A 211 -13.11 9.95 13.69
CA THR A 211 -13.64 9.10 12.62
C THR A 211 -15.06 8.63 12.97
N ARG A 212 -15.80 8.15 12.01
CA ARG A 212 -17.10 7.51 12.16
C ARG A 212 -17.08 6.08 11.67
N MET A 213 -18.02 5.29 12.14
CA MET A 213 -18.23 3.95 11.62
C MET A 213 -18.74 4.03 10.18
N PRO A 214 -18.06 3.42 9.21
CA PRO A 214 -18.57 3.32 7.84
C PRO A 214 -19.76 2.34 7.77
N ASN A 215 -20.67 2.58 6.85
CA ASN A 215 -21.68 1.60 6.46
C ASN A 215 -21.11 0.60 5.45
N ILE A 216 -21.89 -0.41 5.04
CA ILE A 216 -21.41 -1.48 4.17
C ILE A 216 -21.04 -0.99 2.75
N ASP A 217 -21.69 0.05 2.25
CA ASP A 217 -21.39 0.63 0.94
C ASP A 217 -20.08 1.41 0.96
N GLU A 218 -19.81 2.12 2.04
CA GLU A 218 -18.54 2.78 2.31
C GLU A 218 -17.39 1.77 2.54
N MET A 219 -17.66 0.69 3.26
CA MET A 219 -16.70 -0.41 3.41
C MET A 219 -16.38 -1.05 2.05
N ARG A 220 -17.39 -1.26 1.20
CA ARG A 220 -17.20 -1.76 -0.18
C ARG A 220 -16.34 -0.79 -0.98
N TRP A 221 -16.66 0.49 -0.93
CA TRP A 221 -15.88 1.53 -1.59
C TRP A 221 -14.41 1.51 -1.15
N ASN A 222 -14.16 1.41 0.16
CA ASN A 222 -12.79 1.41 0.69
C ASN A 222 -11.99 0.18 0.22
N VAL A 223 -12.61 -1.01 0.26
CA VAL A 223 -11.98 -2.25 -0.20
C VAL A 223 -11.71 -2.21 -1.70
N TYR A 224 -12.71 -1.83 -2.52
CA TYR A 224 -12.51 -1.78 -3.97
C TYR A 224 -11.58 -0.64 -4.41
N ALA A 225 -11.45 0.45 -3.63
CA ALA A 225 -10.42 1.45 -3.85
C ALA A 225 -9.03 0.82 -3.77
N TYR A 226 -8.71 0.10 -2.69
CA TYR A 226 -7.43 -0.62 -2.56
C TYR A 226 -7.23 -1.64 -3.69
N VAL A 227 -8.26 -2.42 -4.02
CA VAL A 227 -8.17 -3.43 -5.08
C VAL A 227 -7.93 -2.80 -6.46
N ALA A 228 -8.58 -1.67 -6.75
CA ALA A 228 -8.36 -0.92 -8.00
C ALA A 228 -6.90 -0.44 -8.13
N TYR A 229 -6.26 -0.08 -7.02
CA TYR A 229 -4.84 0.27 -6.99
C TYR A 229 -3.90 -0.94 -6.90
N GLY A 230 -4.44 -2.16 -6.98
CA GLY A 230 -3.65 -3.39 -7.08
C GLY A 230 -3.16 -3.97 -5.78
N PHE A 231 -3.74 -3.57 -4.65
CA PHE A 231 -3.39 -4.14 -3.35
C PHE A 231 -3.69 -5.65 -3.31
N LYS A 232 -2.83 -6.41 -2.64
CA LYS A 232 -2.85 -7.88 -2.61
C LYS A 232 -3.15 -8.45 -1.23
N ALA A 233 -3.22 -7.59 -0.23
CA ALA A 233 -3.63 -7.93 1.13
C ALA A 233 -4.32 -6.74 1.79
N LEU A 234 -5.28 -7.02 2.64
CA LEU A 234 -6.03 -6.04 3.41
C LEU A 234 -6.13 -6.49 4.86
N SER A 235 -6.04 -5.56 5.80
CA SER A 235 -6.33 -5.82 7.21
C SER A 235 -7.27 -4.76 7.75
N TRP A 236 -8.46 -5.15 8.10
CA TRP A 236 -9.44 -4.23 8.66
C TRP A 236 -8.95 -3.57 9.94
N PHE A 237 -9.10 -2.28 10.04
CA PHE A 237 -8.91 -1.57 11.29
C PHE A 237 -10.26 -1.11 11.83
N ASN A 238 -10.83 -1.85 12.79
CA ASN A 238 -10.61 -3.22 13.24
C ASN A 238 -11.91 -4.01 13.09
N LEU A 239 -11.83 -5.33 13.00
CA LEU A 239 -13.04 -6.18 13.11
C LEU A 239 -13.66 -6.05 14.49
N VAL A 240 -12.83 -6.09 15.55
CA VAL A 240 -13.24 -5.97 16.93
C VAL A 240 -12.86 -4.61 17.51
N CYS A 241 -13.80 -3.98 18.19
CA CYS A 241 -13.56 -2.70 18.86
C CYS A 241 -12.53 -2.86 19.98
N PRO A 242 -11.39 -2.16 19.93
CA PRO A 242 -10.39 -2.25 21.00
C PRO A 242 -10.82 -1.58 22.31
N GLY A 243 -11.76 -0.65 22.26
CA GLY A 243 -12.32 0.07 23.41
C GLY A 243 -13.67 -0.44 23.83
N ARG A 244 -14.22 0.17 24.89
CA ARG A 244 -15.59 -0.05 25.33
C ARG A 244 -16.48 1.05 24.75
N SER A 245 -17.44 0.68 23.92
CA SER A 245 -18.36 1.61 23.29
C SER A 245 -19.28 2.37 24.29
N ASP A 246 -19.48 1.82 25.49
CA ASP A 246 -20.34 2.35 26.54
C ASP A 246 -19.59 3.21 27.58
N THR A 247 -18.26 3.38 27.43
CA THR A 247 -17.45 4.13 28.38
C THR A 247 -17.18 5.52 27.85
N GLU A 248 -17.64 6.55 28.54
CA GLU A 248 -17.35 7.96 28.21
C GLU A 248 -15.83 8.22 28.23
N GLY A 249 -15.35 8.91 27.19
CA GLY A 249 -13.92 9.23 27.03
C GLY A 249 -13.08 8.09 26.43
N GLU A 250 -13.67 6.98 26.04
CA GLU A 250 -12.95 5.96 25.26
C GLU A 250 -12.66 6.44 23.84
N CYS A 251 -11.43 6.22 23.43
CA CYS A 251 -10.94 6.58 22.10
C CYS A 251 -11.65 5.78 21.00
N PHE A 252 -11.80 4.46 21.20
CA PHE A 252 -12.48 3.57 20.26
C PHE A 252 -13.92 3.35 20.70
N ARG A 253 -14.88 3.56 19.80
CA ARG A 253 -16.30 3.56 20.11
C ARG A 253 -17.09 2.42 19.48
N GLU A 254 -16.79 2.10 18.23
CA GLU A 254 -17.54 1.14 17.44
C GLU A 254 -16.63 0.36 16.48
N SER A 255 -16.98 -0.90 16.25
CA SER A 255 -16.49 -1.75 15.17
C SER A 255 -17.58 -2.72 14.77
N VAL A 256 -17.31 -3.66 13.88
CA VAL A 256 -18.26 -4.70 13.46
C VAL A 256 -18.65 -5.62 14.63
N ILE A 257 -17.69 -5.89 15.52
CA ILE A 257 -17.86 -6.68 16.74
C ILE A 257 -17.43 -5.81 17.92
N TYR A 258 -18.22 -5.81 18.99
CA TYR A 258 -17.85 -5.16 20.24
C TYR A 258 -16.75 -5.94 20.98
N ARG A 259 -16.09 -5.27 21.93
CA ARG A 259 -14.99 -5.83 22.71
C ARG A 259 -15.34 -7.11 23.47
N ASP A 260 -16.59 -7.28 23.87
CA ASP A 260 -17.10 -8.47 24.55
C ASP A 260 -17.44 -9.65 23.61
N GLY A 261 -17.16 -9.50 22.31
CA GLY A 261 -17.47 -10.48 21.27
C GLY A 261 -18.90 -10.37 20.71
N THR A 262 -19.70 -9.42 21.17
CA THR A 262 -21.06 -9.21 20.66
C THR A 262 -21.02 -8.57 19.26
N ILE A 263 -21.71 -9.18 18.31
CA ILE A 263 -21.89 -8.61 16.96
C ILE A 263 -22.77 -7.36 17.06
N LYS A 264 -22.26 -6.23 16.59
CA LYS A 264 -22.95 -4.93 16.63
C LYS A 264 -24.30 -4.98 15.89
N ASP A 265 -24.25 -5.46 14.66
CA ASP A 265 -25.40 -5.60 13.78
C ASP A 265 -25.25 -6.87 12.95
N LYS A 266 -26.22 -7.78 13.05
CA LYS A 266 -26.15 -9.08 12.37
C LYS A 266 -26.21 -8.96 10.85
N GLN A 267 -26.93 -7.96 10.32
CA GLN A 267 -26.99 -7.75 8.87
C GLN A 267 -25.68 -7.17 8.35
N LEU A 268 -25.13 -6.17 9.04
CA LEU A 268 -23.81 -5.61 8.72
C LEU A 268 -22.72 -6.69 8.75
N PHE A 269 -22.69 -7.53 9.79
CA PHE A 269 -21.72 -8.63 9.90
C PHE A 269 -21.81 -9.61 8.74
N LYS A 270 -23.04 -10.01 8.36
CA LYS A 270 -23.29 -10.88 7.22
C LYS A 270 -22.83 -10.26 5.89
N ASP A 271 -23.13 -8.98 5.68
CA ASP A 271 -22.77 -8.29 4.45
C ASP A 271 -21.28 -7.98 4.38
N PHE A 272 -20.66 -7.71 5.54
CA PHE A 272 -19.20 -7.62 5.69
C PHE A 272 -18.51 -8.94 5.28
N GLY A 273 -19.01 -10.08 5.76
CA GLY A 273 -18.50 -11.40 5.38
C GLY A 273 -18.66 -11.69 3.89
N LYS A 274 -19.79 -11.30 3.28
CA LYS A 274 -19.99 -11.42 1.82
C LYS A 274 -18.98 -10.57 1.04
N LEU A 275 -18.77 -9.31 1.45
CA LEU A 275 -17.80 -8.42 0.82
C LEU A 275 -16.39 -9.03 0.83
N ASN A 276 -15.94 -9.55 1.96
CA ASN A 276 -14.65 -10.19 2.05
C ASN A 276 -14.55 -11.45 1.16
N ASN A 277 -15.62 -12.25 1.08
CA ASN A 277 -15.65 -13.42 0.23
C ASN A 277 -15.65 -13.06 -1.27
N GLU A 278 -16.32 -11.97 -1.69
CA GLU A 278 -16.22 -11.45 -3.06
C GLU A 278 -14.75 -11.17 -3.43
N ILE A 279 -14.00 -10.55 -2.52
CA ILE A 279 -12.58 -10.26 -2.75
C ILE A 279 -11.70 -11.52 -2.73
N HIS A 280 -12.00 -12.51 -1.91
CA HIS A 280 -11.31 -13.80 -1.98
C HIS A 280 -11.47 -14.48 -3.33
N VAL A 281 -12.70 -14.48 -3.88
CA VAL A 281 -12.99 -15.06 -5.19
C VAL A 281 -12.23 -14.31 -6.30
N LEU A 282 -12.26 -12.98 -6.31
CA LEU A 282 -11.48 -12.18 -7.25
C LEU A 282 -9.98 -12.33 -7.01
N GLY A 283 -9.58 -12.63 -5.79
CA GLY A 283 -8.20 -12.78 -5.35
C GLY A 283 -7.41 -13.79 -6.17
N ASP A 284 -8.04 -14.88 -6.62
CA ASP A 284 -7.40 -15.89 -7.46
C ASP A 284 -6.88 -15.31 -8.79
N THR A 285 -7.57 -14.31 -9.32
CA THR A 285 -7.15 -13.55 -10.51
C THR A 285 -6.24 -12.40 -10.13
N LEU A 286 -6.63 -11.58 -9.17
CA LEU A 286 -5.90 -10.38 -8.74
C LEU A 286 -4.46 -10.66 -8.31
N MET A 287 -4.20 -11.81 -7.65
CA MET A 287 -2.85 -12.20 -7.24
C MET A 287 -1.88 -12.48 -8.40
N LYS A 288 -2.39 -12.65 -9.61
CA LYS A 288 -1.62 -12.87 -10.84
C LYS A 288 -1.36 -11.59 -11.62
N LEU A 289 -2.04 -10.51 -11.27
CA LEU A 289 -2.03 -9.24 -11.98
C LEU A 289 -1.16 -8.21 -11.26
N ASP A 290 -0.62 -7.27 -11.99
CA ASP A 290 -0.01 -6.05 -11.49
C ASP A 290 -0.80 -4.86 -12.04
N THR A 291 -1.07 -3.86 -11.21
CA THR A 291 -1.74 -2.63 -11.62
C THR A 291 -0.69 -1.63 -12.09
N VAL A 292 -0.72 -1.34 -13.38
CA VAL A 292 0.22 -0.42 -14.02
C VAL A 292 -0.23 1.02 -13.82
N HIS A 293 -1.52 1.28 -13.99
CA HIS A 293 -2.15 2.59 -13.83
C HIS A 293 -3.48 2.48 -13.10
N ALA A 294 -3.85 3.53 -12.39
CA ALA A 294 -5.17 3.71 -11.79
C ALA A 294 -5.67 5.12 -12.14
N TYR A 295 -6.29 5.24 -13.30
CA TYR A 295 -6.73 6.51 -13.85
C TYR A 295 -8.05 6.98 -13.26
N HIS A 296 -8.12 8.24 -12.86
CA HIS A 296 -9.34 8.88 -12.46
C HIS A 296 -10.05 9.52 -13.66
N THR A 297 -11.36 9.36 -13.75
CA THR A 297 -12.15 9.99 -14.82
C THR A 297 -12.46 11.45 -14.52
N LYS A 298 -12.32 11.88 -13.28
CA LYS A 298 -12.49 13.27 -12.84
C LYS A 298 -11.27 13.76 -12.09
N ASP A 299 -10.98 14.99 -12.32
CA ASP A 299 -10.00 15.80 -11.64
C ASP A 299 -10.39 16.15 -10.19
N GLY A 300 -9.48 16.76 -9.45
CA GLY A 300 -9.73 17.31 -8.13
C GLY A 300 -9.16 16.50 -6.96
N ILE A 301 -8.30 15.50 -7.21
CA ILE A 301 -7.56 14.79 -6.17
C ILE A 301 -6.05 14.91 -6.48
N ALA A 302 -5.29 15.45 -5.53
CA ALA A 302 -3.85 15.60 -5.70
C ALA A 302 -3.14 14.25 -5.82
N GLY A 303 -2.13 14.17 -6.69
CA GLY A 303 -1.23 13.02 -6.81
C GLY A 303 -1.79 11.81 -7.58
N VAL A 304 -2.99 11.90 -8.17
CA VAL A 304 -3.57 10.82 -8.98
C VAL A 304 -3.37 11.05 -10.47
N GLU A 305 -3.40 9.96 -11.24
CA GLU A 305 -3.35 10.02 -12.70
C GLU A 305 -4.75 10.24 -13.29
N LEU A 306 -4.88 11.12 -14.28
CA LEU A 306 -6.13 11.31 -15.02
C LEU A 306 -6.21 10.36 -16.22
N LEU A 307 -7.44 9.94 -16.55
CA LEU A 307 -7.70 9.08 -17.69
C LEU A 307 -7.32 9.79 -18.99
N PRO A 308 -6.40 9.22 -19.80
CA PRO A 308 -6.08 9.77 -21.11
C PRO A 308 -7.31 9.76 -22.04
N ALA A 309 -7.46 10.82 -22.83
CA ALA A 309 -8.61 10.96 -23.75
C ALA A 309 -8.69 9.83 -24.79
N ASP A 310 -7.57 9.23 -25.12
CA ASP A 310 -7.44 8.12 -26.06
C ASP A 310 -7.32 6.74 -25.38
N TRP A 311 -7.78 6.63 -24.13
CA TRP A 311 -7.73 5.38 -23.41
C TRP A 311 -8.60 4.30 -24.07
N MET A 312 -8.26 3.05 -23.86
CA MET A 312 -8.94 1.89 -24.50
C MET A 312 -10.41 1.80 -24.15
N ILE A 313 -10.80 2.16 -22.93
CA ILE A 313 -12.17 2.15 -22.43
C ILE A 313 -12.41 3.48 -21.70
N THR A 314 -13.38 4.25 -22.17
CA THR A 314 -13.71 5.56 -21.61
C THR A 314 -15.19 5.64 -21.24
N PRO A 315 -15.59 6.32 -20.16
CA PRO A 315 -17.01 6.55 -19.88
C PRO A 315 -17.62 7.42 -20.98
N VAL A 316 -18.90 7.18 -21.28
CA VAL A 316 -19.67 7.99 -22.24
C VAL A 316 -20.25 9.23 -21.56
N GLY A 317 -20.62 9.09 -20.29
CA GLY A 317 -21.19 10.15 -19.46
C GLY A 317 -20.14 10.82 -18.56
N ASP A 318 -20.63 11.52 -17.55
CA ASP A 318 -19.82 12.28 -16.59
C ASP A 318 -19.73 11.57 -15.23
N GLU A 319 -19.69 10.24 -15.25
CA GLU A 319 -19.61 9.45 -14.03
C GLU A 319 -18.19 9.43 -13.46
N ASN A 320 -18.10 9.27 -12.13
CA ASN A 320 -16.84 9.31 -11.40
C ASN A 320 -16.30 7.90 -11.11
N PHE A 321 -15.30 7.50 -11.89
CA PHE A 321 -14.66 6.19 -11.79
C PHE A 321 -13.15 6.27 -11.55
N VAL A 322 -12.58 5.19 -11.02
CA VAL A 322 -11.18 4.82 -11.27
C VAL A 322 -11.18 3.69 -12.29
N ILE A 323 -10.39 3.84 -13.33
CA ILE A 323 -10.18 2.85 -14.39
C ILE A 323 -8.76 2.33 -14.29
N SER A 324 -8.60 1.10 -13.81
CA SER A 324 -7.28 0.53 -13.55
C SER A 324 -6.82 -0.32 -14.71
N HIS A 325 -5.60 -0.08 -15.19
CA HIS A 325 -4.92 -0.94 -16.15
C HIS A 325 -4.14 -2.01 -15.39
N MET A 326 -4.55 -3.25 -15.55
CA MET A 326 -3.92 -4.39 -14.91
C MET A 326 -3.38 -5.36 -15.95
N VAL A 327 -2.22 -5.93 -15.68
CA VAL A 327 -1.56 -6.88 -16.59
C VAL A 327 -1.11 -8.11 -15.84
N SER A 328 -1.10 -9.26 -16.52
CA SER A 328 -0.47 -10.47 -15.97
C SER A 328 1.02 -10.22 -15.74
N LYS A 329 1.61 -10.95 -14.80
CA LYS A 329 3.06 -10.83 -14.51
C LYS A 329 3.94 -11.13 -15.72
N LYS A 330 3.42 -11.82 -16.72
CA LYS A 330 4.09 -12.08 -18.01
C LYS A 330 3.83 -10.99 -19.05
N GLY A 331 2.85 -10.12 -18.83
CA GLY A 331 2.41 -9.10 -19.78
C GLY A 331 1.57 -9.63 -20.95
N ASP A 332 1.16 -10.91 -20.91
CA ASP A 332 0.40 -11.56 -21.99
C ASP A 332 -1.11 -11.40 -21.86
N GLU A 333 -1.62 -11.07 -20.69
CA GLU A 333 -3.04 -10.83 -20.43
C GLU A 333 -3.25 -9.41 -19.90
N THR A 334 -4.32 -8.78 -20.37
CA THR A 334 -4.71 -7.42 -19.96
C THR A 334 -6.09 -7.44 -19.32
N TYR A 335 -6.20 -6.75 -18.21
CA TYR A 335 -7.44 -6.57 -17.46
C TYR A 335 -7.68 -5.09 -17.17
N VAL A 336 -8.94 -4.74 -17.00
CA VAL A 336 -9.36 -3.41 -16.55
C VAL A 336 -10.32 -3.58 -15.37
N MET A 337 -10.09 -2.84 -14.30
CA MET A 337 -11.07 -2.70 -13.24
C MET A 337 -11.76 -1.35 -13.39
N LEU A 338 -13.09 -1.36 -13.46
CA LEU A 338 -13.94 -0.17 -13.41
C LEU A 338 -14.47 -0.05 -11.99
N PHE A 339 -13.98 0.93 -11.23
CA PHE A 339 -14.35 1.17 -9.83
C PHE A 339 -15.22 2.41 -9.72
N ASN A 340 -16.48 2.24 -9.28
CA ASN A 340 -17.42 3.33 -9.01
C ASN A 340 -17.03 4.07 -7.73
N LYS A 341 -16.62 5.33 -7.85
CA LYS A 341 -16.24 6.19 -6.71
C LYS A 341 -17.41 6.73 -5.91
N SER A 342 -18.67 6.53 -6.34
CA SER A 342 -19.84 6.86 -5.54
C SER A 342 -20.16 5.73 -4.55
N TRP A 343 -20.25 6.05 -3.27
CA TRP A 343 -20.71 5.14 -2.21
C TRP A 343 -22.15 5.42 -1.77
N GLU A 344 -22.79 6.46 -2.31
CA GLU A 344 -24.13 6.88 -1.88
C GLU A 344 -25.23 6.22 -2.72
N GLN A 345 -24.99 6.06 -4.02
CA GLN A 345 -26.00 5.59 -4.96
C GLN A 345 -25.42 4.54 -5.93
N PRO A 346 -26.23 3.59 -6.37
CA PRO A 346 -25.87 2.76 -7.52
C PRO A 346 -25.74 3.63 -8.77
N VAL A 347 -24.82 3.27 -9.64
CA VAL A 347 -24.55 3.99 -10.89
C VAL A 347 -24.70 3.06 -12.06
N THR A 348 -25.52 3.43 -13.04
CA THR A 348 -25.55 2.79 -14.36
C THR A 348 -24.77 3.64 -15.33
N ALA A 349 -23.66 3.12 -15.84
CA ALA A 349 -22.74 3.84 -16.70
C ALA A 349 -22.51 3.10 -18.01
N SER A 350 -22.34 3.86 -19.08
CA SER A 350 -21.98 3.34 -20.40
C SER A 350 -20.50 3.65 -20.68
N PHE A 351 -19.81 2.68 -21.25
CA PHE A 351 -18.40 2.79 -21.59
C PHE A 351 -18.18 2.54 -23.06
N ARG A 352 -17.38 3.40 -23.67
CA ARG A 352 -16.94 3.25 -25.05
C ARG A 352 -15.64 2.46 -25.12
N VAL A 353 -15.62 1.41 -25.90
CA VAL A 353 -14.41 0.69 -26.31
C VAL A 353 -13.88 1.39 -27.55
N SER A 354 -12.65 1.87 -27.49
CA SER A 354 -12.01 2.52 -28.65
C SER A 354 -11.87 1.55 -29.81
N THR A 355 -12.24 1.95 -31.02
CA THR A 355 -12.06 1.16 -32.25
C THR A 355 -10.58 0.84 -32.53
N TYR A 356 -9.67 1.64 -31.99
CA TYR A 356 -8.23 1.48 -32.13
C TYR A 356 -7.58 0.77 -30.93
N SER A 357 -8.40 0.24 -29.99
CA SER A 357 -7.87 -0.44 -28.81
C SER A 357 -7.31 -1.83 -29.09
N GLY A 358 -7.71 -2.44 -30.21
CA GLY A 358 -7.44 -3.85 -30.50
C GLY A 358 -8.20 -4.84 -29.61
N ILE A 359 -9.19 -4.37 -28.88
CA ILE A 359 -10.07 -5.22 -28.05
C ILE A 359 -11.11 -5.85 -28.96
N GLU A 360 -11.12 -7.20 -29.01
CA GLU A 360 -12.09 -7.99 -29.77
C GLU A 360 -13.25 -8.46 -28.89
N ALA A 361 -12.99 -8.70 -27.61
CA ALA A 361 -13.99 -9.12 -26.64
C ALA A 361 -13.63 -8.70 -25.22
N LEU A 362 -14.67 -8.51 -24.40
CA LEU A 362 -14.57 -8.31 -22.97
C LEU A 362 -15.26 -9.47 -22.24
N SER A 363 -14.66 -9.91 -21.14
CA SER A 363 -15.26 -10.86 -20.22
C SER A 363 -15.27 -10.28 -18.81
N TYR A 364 -16.42 -10.26 -18.18
CA TYR A 364 -16.58 -9.89 -16.77
C TYR A 364 -16.15 -11.04 -15.87
N VAL A 365 -15.27 -10.78 -14.91
CA VAL A 365 -14.84 -11.74 -13.89
C VAL A 365 -15.78 -11.63 -12.69
N SER A 366 -16.58 -12.66 -12.46
CA SER A 366 -17.59 -12.67 -11.41
C SER A 366 -16.97 -12.76 -10.00
N PRO A 367 -17.31 -11.87 -9.06
CA PRO A 367 -16.88 -11.95 -7.68
C PRO A 367 -17.56 -13.07 -6.88
N PHE A 368 -18.53 -13.77 -7.47
CA PHE A 368 -19.27 -14.84 -6.78
C PHE A 368 -18.68 -16.22 -7.02
N ASN A 369 -18.02 -16.43 -8.16
CA ASN A 369 -17.49 -17.75 -8.53
C ASN A 369 -16.18 -17.72 -9.31
N GLY A 370 -15.63 -16.54 -9.62
CA GLY A 370 -14.40 -16.36 -10.39
C GLY A 370 -14.49 -16.67 -11.88
N ASN A 371 -15.67 -17.04 -12.37
CA ASN A 371 -15.87 -17.35 -13.79
C ASN A 371 -15.93 -16.08 -14.63
N GLU A 372 -15.50 -16.21 -15.89
CA GLU A 372 -15.58 -15.16 -16.89
C GLU A 372 -16.90 -15.27 -17.66
N TYR A 373 -17.58 -14.15 -17.80
CA TYR A 373 -18.83 -14.03 -18.56
C TYR A 373 -18.66 -13.01 -19.68
N PRO A 374 -19.02 -13.34 -20.93
CA PRO A 374 -18.88 -12.42 -22.04
C PRO A 374 -19.75 -11.18 -21.84
N VAL A 375 -19.20 -10.00 -22.16
CA VAL A 375 -19.90 -8.72 -22.13
C VAL A 375 -20.35 -8.38 -23.55
N THR A 376 -21.62 -8.02 -23.70
CA THR A 376 -22.14 -7.58 -25.00
C THR A 376 -21.71 -6.14 -25.24
N VAL A 377 -20.96 -5.92 -26.32
CA VAL A 377 -20.59 -4.60 -26.81
C VAL A 377 -21.38 -4.33 -28.09
N SER A 378 -22.17 -3.27 -28.11
CA SER A 378 -22.97 -2.86 -29.25
C SER A 378 -22.53 -1.48 -29.72
N ASP A 379 -22.18 -1.33 -30.99
CA ASP A 379 -21.66 -0.07 -31.56
C ASP A 379 -20.47 0.53 -30.75
N GLY A 380 -19.60 -0.36 -30.27
CA GLY A 380 -18.44 0.01 -29.46
C GLY A 380 -18.78 0.48 -28.04
N ILE A 381 -20.00 0.25 -27.55
CA ILE A 381 -20.46 0.66 -26.22
C ILE A 381 -20.99 -0.56 -25.46
N PHE A 382 -20.67 -0.65 -24.18
CA PHE A 382 -21.33 -1.53 -23.22
C PHE A 382 -21.82 -0.72 -22.02
N THR A 383 -22.86 -1.21 -21.36
CA THR A 383 -23.50 -0.55 -20.22
C THR A 383 -23.54 -1.49 -19.04
N GLU A 384 -23.15 -0.99 -17.87
CA GLU A 384 -23.11 -1.75 -16.64
C GLU A 384 -23.73 -0.96 -15.47
N THR A 385 -24.31 -1.70 -14.53
CA THR A 385 -24.81 -1.16 -13.28
C THR A 385 -23.89 -1.57 -12.13
N PHE A 386 -23.43 -0.60 -11.38
CA PHE A 386 -22.55 -0.75 -10.23
C PHE A 386 -23.32 -0.49 -8.94
N ARG A 387 -23.15 -1.33 -7.95
CA ARG A 387 -23.55 -1.01 -6.57
C ARG A 387 -22.73 0.20 -6.06
N PRO A 388 -23.16 0.90 -5.00
CA PRO A 388 -22.33 1.92 -4.37
C PRO A 388 -20.95 1.35 -3.99
N GLY A 389 -19.88 2.03 -4.39
CA GLY A 389 -18.50 1.63 -4.10
C GLY A 389 -18.02 0.33 -4.74
N GLU A 390 -18.69 -0.17 -5.78
CA GLU A 390 -18.33 -1.44 -6.41
C GLU A 390 -17.27 -1.28 -7.49
N GLY A 391 -16.32 -2.22 -7.52
CA GLY A 391 -15.41 -2.45 -8.64
C GLY A 391 -15.79 -3.68 -9.44
N LYS A 392 -15.71 -3.61 -10.76
CA LYS A 392 -15.91 -4.74 -11.67
C LYS A 392 -14.66 -4.99 -12.49
N LEU A 393 -14.19 -6.24 -12.49
CA LEU A 393 -12.98 -6.66 -13.19
C LEU A 393 -13.35 -7.27 -14.56
N TYR A 394 -12.67 -6.78 -15.60
CA TYR A 394 -12.87 -7.26 -16.97
C TYR A 394 -11.55 -7.74 -17.56
N ARG A 395 -11.57 -8.92 -18.19
CA ARG A 395 -10.49 -9.38 -19.05
C ARG A 395 -10.70 -8.88 -20.46
N LEU A 396 -9.62 -8.37 -21.07
CA LEU A 396 -9.62 -7.89 -22.44
C LEU A 396 -9.01 -8.97 -23.35
N SER A 397 -9.70 -9.31 -24.42
CA SER A 397 -9.22 -10.26 -25.43
C SER A 397 -8.99 -9.56 -26.76
N GLY A 398 -8.06 -10.06 -27.56
CA GLY A 398 -7.63 -9.47 -28.82
C GLY A 398 -6.21 -8.92 -28.73
N LEU A 399 -5.76 -8.25 -29.79
CA LEU A 399 -4.49 -7.54 -29.80
C LEU A 399 -4.66 -6.17 -29.15
N VAL A 400 -4.72 -6.14 -27.83
CA VAL A 400 -4.82 -4.89 -27.07
C VAL A 400 -3.62 -3.98 -27.39
N THR A 401 -3.89 -2.77 -27.88
CA THR A 401 -2.85 -1.88 -28.43
C THR A 401 -1.92 -1.28 -27.36
N ARG A 402 -2.35 -1.21 -26.10
CA ARG A 402 -1.50 -0.79 -25.00
C ARG A 402 -0.91 -2.00 -24.30
N ARG A 403 0.38 -2.18 -24.41
CA ARG A 403 1.14 -3.28 -23.81
C ARG A 403 2.17 -2.76 -22.84
N VAL A 404 2.40 -3.53 -21.79
CA VAL A 404 3.42 -3.24 -20.79
C VAL A 404 4.52 -4.27 -20.89
N LEU A 405 5.73 -3.78 -21.16
CA LEU A 405 6.94 -4.59 -21.17
C LEU A 405 7.66 -4.40 -19.83
N PRO A 406 7.62 -5.38 -18.92
CA PRO A 406 8.44 -5.34 -17.72
C PRO A 406 9.92 -5.42 -18.06
N ILE A 407 10.69 -4.43 -17.59
CA ILE A 407 12.14 -4.37 -17.78
C ILE A 407 12.77 -4.96 -16.53
N GLN A 408 12.93 -6.29 -16.52
CA GLN A 408 13.56 -7.03 -15.42
C GLN A 408 14.89 -7.67 -15.83
N ARG A 409 15.18 -7.66 -17.11
CA ARG A 409 16.39 -8.25 -17.71
C ARG A 409 16.76 -7.48 -18.97
N ASN A 410 18.03 -7.33 -19.17
CA ASN A 410 18.56 -6.78 -20.40
C ASN A 410 18.96 -7.90 -21.39
N PRO A 411 18.47 -7.94 -22.63
CA PRO A 411 17.37 -7.15 -23.18
C PRO A 411 15.98 -7.66 -22.78
N ALA A 412 15.04 -6.75 -22.54
CA ALA A 412 13.63 -7.08 -22.37
C ALA A 412 12.94 -7.23 -23.72
N ARG A 413 12.05 -8.21 -23.86
CA ARG A 413 11.40 -8.55 -25.14
C ARG A 413 9.91 -8.78 -24.98
N LEU A 414 9.14 -8.17 -25.88
CA LEU A 414 7.71 -8.38 -26.04
C LEU A 414 7.43 -8.80 -27.49
N ASN A 415 6.72 -9.92 -27.68
CA ASN A 415 6.27 -10.36 -29.00
C ASN A 415 4.77 -10.12 -29.13
N LEU A 416 4.35 -9.50 -30.22
CA LEU A 416 2.95 -9.29 -30.56
C LEU A 416 2.63 -9.94 -31.91
N GLU A 417 1.44 -10.52 -31.99
CA GLU A 417 0.83 -10.92 -33.28
C GLU A 417 -0.06 -9.78 -33.76
N ILE A 418 0.05 -9.43 -35.03
CA ILE A 418 -0.74 -8.37 -35.64
C ILE A 418 -1.90 -9.00 -36.38
N PRO A 419 -3.13 -8.48 -36.25
CA PRO A 419 -4.30 -8.96 -37.02
C PRO A 419 -4.03 -8.91 -38.53
N GLU A 420 -4.60 -9.85 -39.27
CA GLU A 420 -4.29 -10.10 -40.67
C GLU A 420 -4.57 -8.92 -41.61
N ALA A 421 -5.43 -7.98 -41.22
CA ALA A 421 -5.80 -6.80 -42.00
C ALA A 421 -5.32 -5.46 -41.40
N ALA A 422 -4.49 -5.51 -40.36
CA ALA A 422 -4.08 -4.31 -39.66
C ALA A 422 -2.79 -3.72 -40.26
N GLU A 423 -2.82 -2.45 -40.62
CA GLU A 423 -1.65 -1.69 -41.04
C GLU A 423 -1.04 -0.93 -39.87
N LEU A 424 0.14 -1.33 -39.44
CA LEU A 424 0.86 -0.66 -38.38
C LEU A 424 1.61 0.54 -38.94
N VAL A 425 1.43 1.72 -38.34
CA VAL A 425 2.08 2.96 -38.81
C VAL A 425 2.95 3.60 -37.75
N GLY A 426 2.96 3.08 -36.52
CA GLY A 426 3.81 3.66 -35.50
C GLY A 426 3.67 3.03 -34.13
N LEU A 427 4.42 3.61 -33.19
CA LEU A 427 4.43 3.27 -31.78
C LEU A 427 4.51 4.54 -30.95
N ASP A 428 3.85 4.54 -29.81
CA ASP A 428 4.13 5.46 -28.73
C ASP A 428 4.72 4.64 -27.58
N VAL A 429 5.86 5.06 -27.04
CA VAL A 429 6.56 4.36 -25.96
C VAL A 429 6.71 5.29 -24.78
N THR A 430 6.32 4.83 -23.60
CA THR A 430 6.48 5.55 -22.34
C THR A 430 7.27 4.68 -21.39
N PHE A 431 8.37 5.19 -20.85
CA PHE A 431 9.14 4.50 -19.81
C PHE A 431 8.69 4.96 -18.43
N SER A 432 8.73 4.05 -17.45
CA SER A 432 8.51 4.41 -16.06
C SER A 432 9.56 5.39 -15.56
N ALA A 433 9.19 6.18 -14.54
CA ALA A 433 10.04 7.24 -14.00
C ALA A 433 11.41 6.77 -13.50
N ASP A 434 11.48 5.54 -12.99
CA ASP A 434 12.66 4.95 -12.37
C ASP A 434 13.40 3.96 -13.27
N THR A 435 13.01 3.91 -14.55
CA THR A 435 13.81 3.20 -15.54
C THR A 435 15.05 4.06 -15.81
N ASP A 436 16.14 3.78 -15.08
CA ASP A 436 17.44 4.43 -15.28
C ASP A 436 18.10 3.84 -16.54
N MET A 437 17.61 4.26 -17.68
CA MET A 437 18.07 3.77 -18.99
C MET A 437 19.10 4.73 -19.55
N LYS A 438 20.37 4.39 -19.44
CA LYS A 438 21.49 5.26 -19.85
C LYS A 438 21.72 5.36 -21.35
N ALA A 439 21.28 4.42 -22.13
CA ALA A 439 21.27 4.50 -23.60
C ALA A 439 20.37 3.39 -24.10
N SER A 440 19.14 3.69 -24.41
CA SER A 440 18.19 2.65 -24.76
C SER A 440 17.96 2.66 -26.25
N THR A 441 18.22 1.53 -26.85
CA THR A 441 17.73 1.26 -28.19
C THR A 441 16.44 0.47 -28.07
N LEU A 442 15.35 0.98 -28.60
CA LEU A 442 14.17 0.20 -28.90
C LEU A 442 14.37 -0.44 -30.26
N GLN A 443 14.52 -1.75 -30.26
CA GLN A 443 14.61 -2.54 -31.48
C GLN A 443 13.24 -3.13 -31.80
N ILE A 444 12.72 -2.83 -32.98
CA ILE A 444 11.49 -3.43 -33.49
C ILE A 444 11.86 -4.39 -34.58
N THR A 445 11.54 -5.65 -34.37
CA THR A 445 11.77 -6.70 -35.35
C THR A 445 10.43 -7.26 -35.81
N THR A 446 10.26 -7.32 -37.11
CA THR A 446 8.98 -7.71 -37.74
C THR A 446 8.78 -9.21 -37.88
N ASN A 447 9.74 -10.04 -37.44
CA ASN A 447 9.68 -11.50 -37.53
C ASN A 447 10.04 -12.20 -36.22
N LYS A 448 9.34 -13.31 -35.94
CA LYS A 448 9.55 -14.16 -34.77
C LYS A 448 10.89 -14.94 -34.79
N ARG A 449 11.52 -15.12 -35.96
CA ARG A 449 12.64 -16.07 -36.17
C ARG A 449 14.00 -15.46 -36.47
N PHE A 450 14.17 -14.13 -36.66
CA PHE A 450 15.43 -13.50 -37.08
C PHE A 450 15.89 -13.72 -38.52
N PRO A 451 16.79 -12.96 -39.03
CA PRO A 451 17.15 -11.54 -38.89
C PRO A 451 17.01 -10.75 -40.19
N GLU A 452 16.24 -11.20 -41.15
CA GLU A 452 16.26 -10.63 -42.53
C GLU A 452 15.15 -9.61 -42.78
N GLU A 453 14.28 -9.37 -41.82
CA GLU A 453 13.20 -8.41 -41.94
C GLU A 453 13.51 -7.16 -41.13
N LYS A 454 13.18 -6.00 -41.73
CA LYS A 454 13.48 -4.64 -41.26
C LYS A 454 13.53 -4.53 -39.72
N THR A 455 14.70 -4.31 -39.20
CA THR A 455 14.92 -3.87 -37.82
C THR A 455 14.94 -2.36 -37.81
N LEU A 456 13.99 -1.74 -37.11
CA LEU A 456 14.01 -0.32 -36.82
C LEU A 456 14.72 -0.13 -35.48
N TYR A 457 15.80 0.62 -35.50
CA TYR A 457 16.48 1.05 -34.29
C TYR A 457 15.99 2.45 -33.95
N ILE A 458 15.47 2.60 -32.75
CA ILE A 458 15.15 3.90 -32.21
C ILE A 458 16.14 4.14 -31.10
N ALA A 459 17.09 5.00 -31.34
CA ALA A 459 17.95 5.54 -30.30
C ALA A 459 17.15 6.64 -29.61
N PHE A 460 16.99 6.53 -28.32
CA PHE A 460 16.55 7.66 -27.51
C PHE A 460 17.80 8.47 -27.23
N ASP A 461 17.84 9.73 -27.73
CA ASP A 461 18.94 10.64 -27.47
C ASP A 461 19.06 10.85 -25.94
N HIS A 462 20.08 10.24 -25.41
CA HIS A 462 20.57 10.49 -24.08
C HIS A 462 21.85 11.31 -24.22
N ASP A 463 21.95 12.43 -23.52
CA ASP A 463 23.20 13.16 -23.41
C ASP A 463 24.10 12.44 -22.38
N PRO A 464 25.13 11.72 -22.82
CA PRO A 464 26.04 11.00 -21.91
C PRO A 464 27.00 11.95 -21.18
N THR A 465 26.93 13.25 -21.43
CA THR A 465 27.87 14.22 -20.87
C THR A 465 27.45 14.85 -19.56
N ASP A 466 26.23 14.62 -19.09
CA ASP A 466 25.84 14.99 -17.73
C ASP A 466 26.52 14.07 -16.72
N GLY A 467 27.82 14.35 -16.60
CA GLY A 467 28.70 13.65 -15.71
C GLY A 467 28.25 13.70 -14.27
N ALA A 468 28.38 12.57 -13.63
CA ALA A 468 28.56 12.40 -12.21
C ALA A 468 27.65 13.25 -11.31
N GLY A 469 26.49 12.76 -10.99
CA GLY A 469 25.84 13.10 -9.73
C GLY A 469 24.78 14.18 -9.77
N GLN A 470 24.16 14.48 -10.91
CA GLN A 470 22.97 15.31 -10.97
C GLN A 470 21.75 14.53 -11.45
N THR A 471 20.74 14.53 -10.60
CA THR A 471 19.48 13.78 -10.71
C THR A 471 18.45 14.43 -11.65
N ASP A 472 18.81 15.39 -12.46
CA ASP A 472 17.87 16.21 -13.23
C ASP A 472 17.87 15.95 -14.75
N THR A 473 18.48 14.89 -15.21
CA THR A 473 18.39 14.52 -16.63
C THR A 473 16.99 13.98 -16.90
N VAL A 474 16.14 14.84 -17.39
CA VAL A 474 14.81 14.45 -17.90
C VAL A 474 15.04 13.67 -19.18
N PHE A 475 15.07 12.35 -19.08
CA PHE A 475 14.90 11.49 -20.25
C PHE A 475 13.60 11.88 -20.93
N PRO A 476 13.54 11.90 -22.28
CA PRO A 476 12.26 11.88 -22.94
C PRO A 476 11.58 10.56 -22.58
N ARG A 477 10.79 10.58 -21.51
CA ARG A 477 10.04 9.42 -21.03
C ARG A 477 9.05 8.90 -22.06
N ASN A 478 8.79 9.72 -23.10
CA ASN A 478 7.82 9.45 -24.15
C ASN A 478 8.49 9.57 -25.51
N GLY A 479 8.47 8.50 -26.29
CA GLY A 479 8.93 8.49 -27.67
C GLY A 479 7.78 8.20 -28.61
N LYS A 480 7.62 9.00 -29.66
CA LYS A 480 6.70 8.73 -30.78
C LYS A 480 7.50 8.29 -31.98
N VAL A 481 7.19 7.14 -32.55
CA VAL A 481 7.80 6.64 -33.77
C VAL A 481 6.74 6.45 -34.81
N ARG A 482 7.01 6.93 -36.00
CA ARG A 482 6.15 6.73 -37.16
C ARG A 482 6.96 6.11 -38.28
N PHE A 483 6.35 5.20 -39.01
CA PHE A 483 6.98 4.49 -40.13
C PHE A 483 5.97 4.20 -41.24
N ASP A 484 6.46 3.81 -42.42
CA ASP A 484 5.61 3.38 -43.51
C ASP A 484 4.72 2.19 -43.09
N PRO A 485 3.50 2.10 -43.58
CA PRO A 485 2.56 1.04 -43.19
C PRO A 485 3.17 -0.35 -43.29
N TYR A 486 3.04 -1.10 -42.21
CA TYR A 486 3.57 -2.46 -42.11
C TYR A 486 2.44 -3.46 -41.90
N MET A 487 2.37 -4.49 -42.76
CA MET A 487 1.35 -5.53 -42.77
C MET A 487 1.92 -6.92 -42.41
N GLY A 488 2.86 -7.01 -41.50
CA GLY A 488 3.44 -8.30 -41.09
C GLY A 488 2.69 -8.94 -39.93
N LYS A 489 2.81 -10.28 -39.82
CA LYS A 489 2.11 -11.05 -38.77
C LYS A 489 2.69 -10.90 -37.36
N HIS A 490 3.93 -10.48 -37.21
CA HIS A 490 4.61 -10.48 -35.92
C HIS A 490 5.49 -9.26 -35.75
N ILE A 491 5.39 -8.64 -34.58
CA ILE A 491 6.34 -7.62 -34.11
C ILE A 491 6.99 -8.07 -32.82
N ARG A 492 8.29 -7.88 -32.74
CA ARG A 492 9.04 -8.02 -31.49
C ARG A 492 9.58 -6.66 -31.08
N PHE A 493 9.23 -6.24 -29.88
CA PHE A 493 9.86 -5.11 -29.21
C PHE A 493 11.00 -5.65 -28.35
N THR A 494 12.18 -5.07 -28.52
CA THR A 494 13.33 -5.36 -27.67
C THR A 494 13.82 -4.05 -27.10
N VAL A 495 13.80 -3.91 -25.79
CA VAL A 495 14.44 -2.80 -25.11
C VAL A 495 15.80 -3.28 -24.66
N HIS A 496 16.84 -2.59 -25.10
CA HIS A 496 18.22 -2.90 -24.80
C HIS A 496 18.86 -1.74 -24.06
N ASP A 497 19.41 -1.99 -22.89
CA ASP A 497 20.20 -1.05 -22.09
C ASP A 497 21.68 -1.40 -22.22
N GLU A 498 22.49 -0.45 -22.66
CA GLU A 498 23.95 -0.65 -22.82
C GLU A 498 24.69 -0.67 -21.47
N ALA A 499 24.10 -0.14 -20.41
CA ALA A 499 24.78 0.01 -19.12
C ALA A 499 24.84 -1.27 -18.27
N SER A 500 24.21 -2.36 -18.66
CA SER A 500 24.26 -3.69 -18.03
C SER A 500 23.92 -3.77 -16.53
N TRP A 501 23.41 -2.73 -15.90
CA TRP A 501 23.01 -2.70 -14.50
C TRP A 501 21.52 -2.96 -14.36
N TYR A 502 21.13 -3.58 -13.24
CA TYR A 502 19.78 -4.01 -12.93
C TYR A 502 18.81 -2.83 -12.91
N ASN A 503 18.13 -2.60 -14.00
CA ASN A 503 17.07 -1.61 -14.08
C ASN A 503 15.75 -2.30 -13.87
N PHE A 504 15.06 -1.91 -12.81
CA PHE A 504 13.69 -2.31 -12.55
C PHE A 504 12.77 -1.21 -13.07
N GLY A 505 11.82 -1.59 -13.86
CA GLY A 505 10.88 -0.67 -14.45
C GLY A 505 10.06 -1.32 -15.54
N TYR A 506 9.38 -0.52 -16.30
CA TYR A 506 8.59 -0.98 -17.44
C TYR A 506 8.60 0.03 -18.57
N ALA A 507 8.34 -0.46 -19.79
CA ALA A 507 7.96 0.35 -20.93
C ALA A 507 6.49 0.06 -21.27
N GLU A 508 5.66 1.09 -21.34
CA GLU A 508 4.35 1.00 -21.97
C GLU A 508 4.52 1.25 -23.46
N ILE A 509 4.05 0.32 -24.28
CA ILE A 509 4.16 0.39 -25.73
C ILE A 509 2.74 0.42 -26.29
N ARG A 510 2.38 1.54 -26.91
CA ARG A 510 1.13 1.68 -27.64
C ARG A 510 1.39 1.56 -29.12
N VAL A 511 0.75 0.57 -29.73
CA VAL A 511 0.79 0.33 -31.19
C VAL A 511 -0.19 1.26 -31.87
N ARG A 512 0.25 1.89 -32.98
CA ARG A 512 -0.57 2.82 -33.76
C ARG A 512 -0.91 2.19 -35.10
N TYR A 513 -2.19 2.23 -35.44
CA TYR A 513 -2.71 1.73 -36.73
C TYR A 513 -3.01 2.87 -37.71
N ALA A 514 -3.03 2.55 -39.01
CA ALA A 514 -3.41 3.50 -40.05
C ALA A 514 -4.84 4.02 -39.82
N GLY A 515 -5.03 5.32 -40.01
CA GLY A 515 -6.31 6.00 -39.81
C GLY A 515 -6.62 6.39 -38.37
N GLU A 516 -5.79 6.00 -37.41
CA GLU A 516 -5.94 6.40 -36.01
C GLU A 516 -5.58 7.88 -35.84
N PRO A 517 -6.45 8.71 -35.25
CA PRO A 517 -6.15 10.12 -35.04
C PRO A 517 -4.98 10.29 -34.06
N GLU A 518 -4.10 11.23 -34.35
CA GLU A 518 -3.13 11.70 -33.35
C GLU A 518 -3.82 12.73 -32.45
N LEU A 519 -3.90 12.40 -31.17
CA LEU A 519 -4.36 13.31 -30.15
C LEU A 519 -3.16 13.99 -29.50
N GLU A 520 -3.16 15.33 -29.53
CA GLU A 520 -2.29 16.08 -28.61
C GLU A 520 -2.92 16.01 -27.22
N ILE A 521 -2.27 15.32 -26.30
CA ILE A 521 -2.73 15.25 -24.92
C ILE A 521 -2.21 16.51 -24.22
N GLU A 522 -3.08 17.49 -24.07
CA GLU A 522 -2.87 18.54 -23.06
C GLU A 522 -3.02 17.89 -21.70
N THR A 523 -1.93 17.84 -20.93
CA THR A 523 -1.97 17.52 -19.50
C THR A 523 -2.65 18.69 -18.79
N VAL A 524 -3.93 18.61 -18.58
CA VAL A 524 -4.64 19.56 -17.72
C VAL A 524 -4.16 19.28 -16.29
N LYS A 525 -3.47 20.25 -15.71
CA LYS A 525 -3.15 20.21 -14.27
C LYS A 525 -4.48 20.42 -13.53
N GLY A 526 -4.85 19.42 -12.72
CA GLY A 526 -6.01 19.53 -11.87
C GLY A 526 -5.93 20.68 -10.87
N GLU A 527 -7.08 21.27 -10.58
CA GLU A 527 -7.20 22.15 -9.42
C GLU A 527 -7.25 21.28 -8.16
N GLU A 528 -6.35 21.53 -7.22
CA GLU A 528 -6.40 20.88 -5.90
C GLU A 528 -7.73 21.21 -5.22
N GLN A 529 -8.55 20.20 -4.97
CA GLN A 529 -9.70 20.38 -4.09
C GLN A 529 -9.19 20.52 -2.67
N THR A 530 -9.23 21.72 -2.14
CA THR A 530 -8.99 21.97 -0.73
C THR A 530 -10.21 21.47 0.05
N VAL A 531 -10.07 20.33 0.72
CA VAL A 531 -11.08 19.85 1.67
C VAL A 531 -11.00 20.74 2.91
N ILE A 532 -12.04 21.52 3.17
CA ILE A 532 -12.13 22.36 4.39
C ILE A 532 -12.80 21.49 5.47
N TYR A 533 -12.07 21.23 6.56
CA TYR A 533 -12.65 20.62 7.74
C TYR A 533 -13.12 21.71 8.70
N GLU A 534 -14.41 21.75 8.97
CA GLU A 534 -14.99 22.70 9.91
C GLU A 534 -14.95 22.14 11.35
N ASN A 535 -14.79 23.03 12.32
CA ASN A 535 -14.82 22.70 13.77
C ASN A 535 -13.75 21.70 14.25
N VAL A 536 -12.54 21.82 13.72
CA VAL A 536 -11.40 21.04 14.21
C VAL A 536 -10.93 21.59 15.55
N ASP A 537 -10.84 20.72 16.57
CA ASP A 537 -10.34 21.07 17.91
C ASP A 537 -8.81 20.85 17.99
N TYR A 538 -8.07 21.94 18.09
CA TYR A 538 -6.61 21.94 18.22
C TYR A 538 -6.12 22.00 19.69
N THR A 539 -7.00 21.91 20.68
CA THR A 539 -6.64 22.11 22.10
C THR A 539 -5.52 21.17 22.53
N ALA A 540 -5.68 19.86 22.30
CA ALA A 540 -4.67 18.86 22.67
C ALA A 540 -3.34 19.03 21.91
N LEU A 541 -3.39 19.47 20.64
CA LEU A 541 -2.20 19.76 19.85
C LEU A 541 -1.42 20.96 20.42
N ASN A 542 -2.13 22.06 20.73
CA ASN A 542 -1.54 23.24 21.31
C ASN A 542 -0.93 22.97 22.69
N GLU A 543 -1.59 22.15 23.53
CA GLU A 543 -1.04 21.73 24.83
C GLU A 543 0.24 20.91 24.66
N SER A 544 0.28 20.00 23.69
CA SER A 544 1.47 19.18 23.39
C SER A 544 2.62 20.02 22.87
N MET A 545 2.34 21.01 22.01
CA MET A 545 3.34 21.95 21.50
C MET A 545 3.92 22.82 22.62
N ALA A 546 3.07 23.38 23.47
CA ALA A 546 3.51 24.16 24.61
C ALA A 546 4.39 23.34 25.60
N ALA A 547 4.06 22.06 25.78
CA ALA A 547 4.87 21.15 26.57
C ALA A 547 6.28 20.92 25.98
N PHE A 548 6.37 20.80 24.64
CA PHE A 548 7.67 20.68 23.96
C PHE A 548 8.47 21.98 24.01
N GLU A 549 7.83 23.12 23.79
CA GLU A 549 8.47 24.46 23.84
C GLU A 549 9.05 24.81 25.22
N ALA A 550 8.53 24.21 26.28
CA ALA A 550 9.04 24.38 27.64
C ALA A 550 10.35 23.60 27.91
N LEU A 551 10.82 22.78 26.99
CA LEU A 551 12.01 21.93 27.11
C LEU A 551 13.24 22.66 26.53
N ASP A 552 14.43 22.32 27.08
CA ASP A 552 15.71 22.82 26.55
C ASP A 552 16.43 21.68 25.82
N GLU A 553 16.73 21.87 24.53
CA GLU A 553 17.45 20.91 23.69
C GLU A 553 18.75 20.42 24.36
N ALA A 554 19.45 21.29 25.08
CA ALA A 554 20.72 20.96 25.75
C ALA A 554 20.58 19.88 26.83
N ASP A 555 19.38 19.65 27.35
CA ASP A 555 19.11 18.66 28.39
C ASP A 555 18.93 17.23 27.86
N TYR A 556 18.86 17.05 26.54
CA TYR A 556 18.53 15.77 25.93
C TYR A 556 19.56 15.31 24.91
N THR A 557 19.49 13.99 24.53
CA THR A 557 20.36 13.47 23.48
C THR A 557 19.90 13.96 22.10
N PRO A 558 20.84 14.27 21.17
CA PRO A 558 20.49 14.84 19.87
C PRO A 558 19.50 13.99 19.05
N ASP A 559 19.58 12.67 19.14
CA ASP A 559 18.72 11.77 18.35
C ASP A 559 17.28 11.79 18.86
N THR A 560 17.06 11.71 20.19
CA THR A 560 15.71 11.76 20.75
C THR A 560 15.10 13.15 20.65
N TRP A 561 15.93 14.21 20.78
CA TRP A 561 15.48 15.57 20.56
C TRP A 561 15.04 15.80 19.11
N ARG A 562 15.84 15.35 18.14
CA ARG A 562 15.48 15.48 16.71
C ARG A 562 14.16 14.76 16.39
N ALA A 563 13.97 13.57 16.93
CA ALA A 563 12.72 12.83 16.72
C ALA A 563 11.50 13.59 17.27
N ALA A 564 11.59 14.11 18.50
CA ALA A 564 10.53 14.93 19.10
C ALA A 564 10.31 16.25 18.34
N LYS A 565 11.39 16.88 17.89
CA LYS A 565 11.34 18.12 17.10
C LYS A 565 10.63 17.91 15.77
N ASN A 566 10.82 16.77 15.11
CA ASN A 566 10.13 16.45 13.86
C ASN A 566 8.60 16.37 14.06
N PHE A 567 8.15 15.79 15.17
CA PHE A 567 6.70 15.78 15.51
C PHE A 567 6.18 17.17 15.88
N TYR A 568 7.00 17.98 16.55
CA TYR A 568 6.65 19.37 16.83
C TYR A 568 6.53 20.19 15.52
N ASP A 569 7.45 20.05 14.58
CA ASP A 569 7.40 20.76 13.30
C ASP A 569 6.17 20.34 12.48
N ALA A 570 5.83 19.05 12.48
CA ALA A 570 4.58 18.56 11.87
C ALA A 570 3.34 19.15 12.56
N ALA A 571 3.36 19.33 13.87
CA ALA A 571 2.27 19.98 14.61
C ALA A 571 2.12 21.45 14.24
N VAL A 572 3.22 22.17 14.00
CA VAL A 572 3.22 23.56 13.51
C VAL A 572 2.57 23.62 12.12
N ASP A 573 2.94 22.70 11.22
CA ASP A 573 2.37 22.63 9.88
C ASP A 573 0.86 22.37 9.92
N MET A 574 0.39 21.54 10.88
CA MET A 574 -1.04 21.28 11.07
C MET A 574 -1.85 22.51 11.45
N LEU A 575 -1.27 23.46 12.19
CA LEU A 575 -1.94 24.72 12.54
C LEU A 575 -2.12 25.65 11.33
N GLY A 576 -1.24 25.54 10.32
CA GLY A 576 -1.30 26.33 9.09
C GLY A 576 -2.07 25.70 7.94
N GLY A 577 -2.46 24.43 8.07
CA GLY A 577 -3.09 23.64 7.02
C GLY A 577 -4.55 23.27 7.30
N THR A 578 -5.12 22.51 6.39
CA THR A 578 -6.47 21.96 6.53
C THR A 578 -6.37 20.46 6.80
N PHE A 579 -6.60 20.05 8.03
CA PHE A 579 -6.44 18.68 8.49
C PHE A 579 -7.72 18.14 9.14
N PRO A 580 -8.03 16.85 9.00
CA PRO A 580 -9.13 16.23 9.71
C PRO A 580 -8.84 16.10 11.21
N GLN A 581 -9.89 16.06 12.03
CA GLN A 581 -9.76 15.99 13.50
C GLN A 581 -8.88 14.82 13.97
N ASN A 582 -8.96 13.66 13.33
CA ASN A 582 -8.14 12.53 13.72
C ASN A 582 -6.65 12.78 13.47
N ALA A 583 -6.26 13.43 12.37
CA ALA A 583 -4.87 13.76 12.09
C ALA A 583 -4.32 14.72 13.17
N VAL A 584 -5.09 15.74 13.53
CA VAL A 584 -4.73 16.68 14.61
C VAL A 584 -4.59 15.96 15.95
N THR A 585 -5.50 15.05 16.26
CA THR A 585 -5.46 14.27 17.51
C THR A 585 -4.28 13.30 17.54
N VAL A 586 -3.99 12.62 16.43
CA VAL A 586 -2.81 11.75 16.28
C VAL A 586 -1.52 12.57 16.37
N GLY A 587 -1.48 13.75 15.74
CA GLY A 587 -0.34 14.66 15.84
C GLY A 587 -0.03 15.06 17.30
N ALA A 588 -1.06 15.43 18.06
CA ALA A 588 -0.93 15.73 19.49
C ALA A 588 -0.39 14.54 20.28
N TRP A 589 -0.90 13.36 20.03
CA TRP A 589 -0.46 12.12 20.68
C TRP A 589 0.99 11.79 20.40
N LYS A 590 1.39 11.81 19.12
CA LYS A 590 2.76 11.48 18.71
C LYS A 590 3.76 12.44 19.30
N LEU A 591 3.43 13.73 19.35
CA LEU A 591 4.27 14.73 20.02
C LEU A 591 4.38 14.45 21.52
N GLN A 592 3.27 14.16 22.22
CA GLN A 592 3.30 13.80 23.64
C GLN A 592 4.15 12.56 23.93
N ASP A 593 4.03 11.53 23.09
CA ASP A 593 4.79 10.30 23.28
C ASP A 593 6.27 10.51 23.00
N SER A 594 6.63 11.27 21.97
CA SER A 594 8.02 11.61 21.68
C SER A 594 8.67 12.45 22.79
N ILE A 595 7.91 13.32 23.46
CA ILE A 595 8.37 14.05 24.65
C ILE A 595 8.69 13.09 25.81
N LYS A 596 7.85 12.07 26.02
CA LYS A 596 8.09 11.06 27.07
C LYS A 596 9.30 10.17 26.78
N GLU A 597 9.65 10.00 25.51
CA GLU A 597 10.79 9.22 25.05
C GLU A 597 12.12 9.98 25.04
N LEU A 598 12.11 11.28 25.38
CA LEU A 598 13.31 12.09 25.44
C LEU A 598 14.31 11.54 26.46
N THR A 599 15.49 11.21 25.98
CA THR A 599 16.58 10.68 26.81
C THR A 599 17.47 11.80 27.27
N PRO A 600 17.68 11.98 28.61
CA PRO A 600 18.55 13.02 29.13
C PRO A 600 19.97 12.94 28.59
N ALA A 601 20.55 14.09 28.24
CA ALA A 601 21.95 14.18 27.84
C ALA A 601 22.89 13.70 28.98
N PRO A 602 23.96 12.99 28.67
CA PRO A 602 24.93 12.57 29.69
C PRO A 602 25.50 13.81 30.39
N LYS A 603 25.26 13.93 31.69
CA LYS A 603 25.88 15.04 32.46
C LYS A 603 27.37 14.92 32.34
N THR A 604 28.03 15.94 31.74
CA THR A 604 29.48 16.05 31.71
C THR A 604 30.00 16.14 33.13
N VAL A 605 30.41 15.03 33.68
CA VAL A 605 31.13 15.01 34.96
C VAL A 605 32.47 15.70 34.73
N LYS A 606 32.62 16.93 35.20
CA LYS A 606 33.94 17.55 35.33
C LYS A 606 34.81 16.54 36.07
N LYS A 607 35.92 16.09 35.46
CA LYS A 607 36.87 15.14 36.01
C LYS A 607 37.25 15.55 37.45
N ALA A 608 36.62 14.91 38.43
CA ALA A 608 37.14 14.87 39.79
C ALA A 608 38.19 13.76 39.82
N LYS A 609 39.31 14.08 40.48
CA LYS A 609 40.52 13.25 40.58
C LYS A 609 40.20 11.79 40.97
N THR A 610 40.85 10.88 40.26
CA THR A 610 40.95 9.45 40.51
C THR A 610 40.82 9.05 41.98
N LEU A 611 39.75 8.34 42.30
CA LEU A 611 39.70 7.41 43.44
C LEU A 611 39.49 6.04 42.85
N LYS A 612 40.43 5.13 43.18
CA LYS A 612 40.34 3.69 42.84
C LYS A 612 39.10 3.14 43.55
N VAL A 613 38.17 2.59 42.83
CA VAL A 613 37.05 1.82 43.39
C VAL A 613 37.01 0.46 42.70
N ASP A 614 36.87 -0.54 43.55
CA ASP A 614 36.85 -1.98 43.31
C ASP A 614 35.83 -2.44 42.26
N LYS A 615 36.21 -3.51 41.58
CA LYS A 615 35.35 -4.25 40.63
C LYS A 615 34.26 -5.01 41.40
N GLY A 616 33.07 -4.52 41.37
CA GLY A 616 31.89 -5.23 41.85
C GLY A 616 30.69 -4.33 42.00
N ILE A 617 29.98 -4.04 40.95
CA ILE A 617 28.57 -3.68 40.80
C ILE A 617 28.42 -3.07 39.40
N VAL A 618 28.33 -3.94 38.40
CA VAL A 618 27.77 -3.58 37.08
C VAL A 618 26.88 -4.76 36.68
N ALA A 619 25.70 -4.75 37.20
CA ALA A 619 24.63 -5.60 36.69
C ALA A 619 23.29 -5.13 37.31
N ALA A 620 22.78 -4.00 36.88
CA ALA A 620 21.36 -3.65 37.02
C ALA A 620 21.08 -2.23 36.47
N ALA A 621 21.16 -2.04 35.15
CA ALA A 621 20.57 -0.87 34.49
C ALA A 621 20.61 -1.03 32.97
N VAL A 622 20.09 -2.13 32.44
CA VAL A 622 19.77 -2.26 31.01
C VAL A 622 18.48 -3.06 30.92
N ALA A 623 17.40 -2.42 31.27
CA ALA A 623 16.05 -2.95 30.98
C ALA A 623 15.04 -1.81 31.09
N THR A 624 15.09 -0.85 30.18
CA THR A 624 13.94 0.04 29.91
C THR A 624 14.27 0.89 28.68
N LEU A 625 14.17 0.33 27.51
CA LEU A 625 14.14 1.10 26.26
C LEU A 625 13.73 0.19 25.09
N VAL A 626 12.54 -0.38 25.16
CA VAL A 626 11.84 -0.90 23.96
C VAL A 626 10.35 -0.74 24.24
N GLY A 627 9.72 0.26 23.69
CA GLY A 627 8.31 0.52 23.96
C GLY A 627 7.64 1.54 23.07
N SER A 628 7.97 1.62 21.77
CA SER A 628 7.29 2.58 20.90
C SER A 628 6.29 1.99 19.91
N ALA A 629 6.27 0.68 19.73
CA ALA A 629 5.25 0.03 18.89
C ALA A 629 3.94 -0.31 19.63
N VAL A 630 3.83 0.00 20.90
CA VAL A 630 2.71 -0.37 21.78
C VAL A 630 2.00 0.86 22.35
N GLY A 631 2.27 2.03 21.85
CA GLY A 631 1.73 3.29 22.37
C GLY A 631 0.19 3.35 22.41
N MET A 632 -0.50 2.75 21.47
CA MET A 632 -1.97 2.68 21.53
C MET A 632 -2.50 1.76 22.62
N THR A 633 -1.82 0.66 22.96
CA THR A 633 -2.31 -0.32 23.95
C THR A 633 -1.79 -0.07 25.37
N ALA A 634 -0.57 0.43 25.54
CA ALA A 634 0.03 0.63 26.86
C ALA A 634 -0.59 1.81 27.66
N GLY A 635 -1.04 2.86 26.98
CA GLY A 635 -1.75 3.99 27.61
C GLY A 635 -3.08 3.55 28.24
N ILE A 636 -3.81 2.70 27.53
CA ILE A 636 -5.10 2.15 27.97
C ILE A 636 -4.94 1.24 29.19
N LEU A 637 -3.90 0.41 29.24
CA LEU A 637 -3.64 -0.54 30.32
C LEU A 637 -3.18 0.14 31.63
N LYS A 638 -2.45 1.26 31.53
CA LYS A 638 -2.01 2.01 32.72
C LYS A 638 -3.17 2.73 33.41
N ALA A 639 -4.14 3.23 32.64
CA ALA A 639 -5.35 3.84 33.17
C ALA A 639 -6.25 2.80 33.89
N LEU A 640 -6.28 1.55 33.41
CA LEU A 640 -7.07 0.48 34.00
C LEU A 640 -6.45 -0.10 35.29
N ARG A 641 -5.12 -0.09 35.43
CA ARG A 641 -4.43 -0.62 36.62
C ARG A 641 -4.56 0.28 37.85
N ASN A 642 -4.72 1.60 37.66
CA ASN A 642 -4.87 2.56 38.77
C ASN A 642 -6.30 2.68 39.31
N ARG A 643 -7.30 2.02 38.72
CA ARG A 643 -8.70 1.98 39.24
C ARG A 643 -9.04 0.74 40.07
N LYS A 644 -8.08 -0.16 40.35
CA LYS A 644 -8.25 -1.33 41.23
C LYS A 644 -7.49 -1.20 42.58
N LYS A 645 -7.32 0.03 43.05
CA LYS A 645 -7.02 0.27 44.47
C LYS A 645 -8.03 1.22 45.05
#